data_ce2182b03f297626597f8e8320e31597
#
_entry.id   ce2182b03f297626597f8e8320e31597
#
_cell.length_a   1.000
_cell.length_b   1.000
_cell.length_c   1.000
_cell.angle_alpha   90.00
_cell.angle_beta   90.00
_cell.angle_gamma   90.00
#
_symmetry.space_group_name_H-M   'P 1'
#
loop_
_entity.id
_entity.type
_entity.pdbx_description
1 polymer ?
#
loop_
_entity_poly.entity_id
_entity_poly.type
_entity_poly.pdbx_seq_one_letter_code
_entity_poly.pdbx_strand_id
1 'polypeptide(L)'
;MDRSKLIRIGAMVAAVGAIALASATLPRVVTPAPASAQELTPLPSAAERMRLRDGLAAAESGDWSGVAALRDSATDPLVRRMLQWRWAASTEAPLYFADIKQALDELQGWPGRTSMRQRAEQAIFDSPLPASERIAFLRQDGGPITGDGRVALAIALRDAGQRSEANEIARAAWREDALTTATEDRTLQEFSSVLTQDDHAARVSGLLWRDQRTAAQRLFARIAPADRALAHARIAVQVRQRRGLQAAIDAVPGSRQDDPGLLFDRAQYRRRTDQPVDAMQMAARIDPREAPLAARSDIFKERRLYVPRAMRAGNYQLAYQLVSNHGLTSGESFADAEWLSGWISLRYLSNPQRAAEHFSHLADNVSSPVSLSRALYWRAEAQQALGNAAESERLFNEAARFNFTYYGQLAATRGNRTAMLSLPETAQVSDEARSRFNNRELVRALRLMAEVGAQRDFESIAFYLDDTLDDPMEMELLSQLAREQSYHRTALRSAKAGLFRNVVAVSSAYPLIELPSTVRTQGRIEPALVLAIIRQESEFDASAISNANARGLMQLIPSTAQLQARREGMTYERAALTTDPQYNMTLGSAHLADLVDSFNGSYVLAIASYNAGSHRANEWIADWGDPRSPNVDVVDWIELIPFSETRNYVQRVTENLQVYRYRLAGHPTPITLEQDLKRGG
;
A
#
# COMPACT_ATOMS: atom_id res chain seq x y z
N MET A 1 1.92 -27.59 16.80
CA MET A 1 2.67 -28.84 16.53
C MET A 1 2.37 -29.23 15.10
N ASP A 2 3.22 -28.93 14.17
CA ASP A 2 4.15 -29.89 13.66
C ASP A 2 5.29 -29.15 12.93
N ARG A 3 6.50 -29.58 13.28
CA ARG A 3 7.78 -29.17 12.72
C ARG A 3 8.04 -30.02 11.49
N SER A 4 8.30 -29.44 10.38
CA SER A 4 9.25 -30.02 9.43
C SER A 4 9.47 -29.10 8.23
N LYS A 5 10.61 -28.38 8.22
CA LYS A 5 11.52 -28.28 7.08
C LYS A 5 12.70 -27.37 7.41
N LEU A 6 13.62 -27.93 8.14
CA LEU A 6 15.00 -27.44 8.19
C LEU A 6 15.73 -27.96 6.95
N ILE A 7 16.19 -27.06 6.13
CA ILE A 7 17.05 -27.33 4.98
C ILE A 7 18.50 -27.34 5.43
N ARG A 8 19.19 -28.40 5.06
CA ARG A 8 20.59 -28.68 5.28
C ARG A 8 21.49 -27.64 4.60
N ILE A 9 22.42 -27.09 5.37
CA ILE A 9 23.66 -26.48 4.87
C ILE A 9 24.77 -27.50 5.11
N GLY A 10 25.32 -28.01 4.01
CA GLY A 10 26.50 -28.87 4.05
C GLY A 10 27.76 -28.07 3.80
N ALA A 11 28.66 -28.10 4.76
CA ALA A 11 30.00 -27.56 4.65
C ALA A 11 30.83 -28.33 3.63
N MET A 12 31.67 -27.66 2.87
CA MET A 12 32.75 -28.29 2.11
C MET A 12 34.12 -27.69 2.47
N VAL A 13 34.93 -28.55 3.01
CA VAL A 13 36.31 -28.29 3.46
C VAL A 13 37.26 -28.26 2.26
N ALA A 14 38.25 -27.39 2.35
CA ALA A 14 39.34 -27.23 1.40
C ALA A 14 40.27 -28.47 1.39
N ALA A 15 40.79 -28.82 0.20
CA ALA A 15 42.01 -29.58 0.03
C ALA A 15 42.92 -28.93 -1.02
N VAL A 16 44.12 -28.64 -0.61
CA VAL A 16 45.25 -28.15 -1.42
C VAL A 16 45.96 -29.37 -2.05
N GLY A 17 46.35 -29.30 -3.33
CA GLY A 17 47.21 -30.34 -3.91
C GLY A 17 47.60 -30.10 -5.36
N ALA A 18 48.84 -29.66 -5.52
CA ALA A 18 49.83 -29.97 -6.57
C ALA A 18 49.58 -29.64 -8.07
N ILE A 19 50.47 -28.82 -8.56
CA ILE A 19 50.75 -28.39 -9.94
C ILE A 19 51.26 -29.57 -10.79
N ALA A 20 50.62 -29.78 -11.96
CA ALA A 20 51.23 -30.46 -13.08
C ALA A 20 51.02 -29.65 -14.37
N LEU A 21 52.08 -29.17 -14.94
CA LEU A 21 52.11 -28.51 -16.25
C LEU A 21 51.84 -29.58 -17.36
N ALA A 22 50.69 -29.47 -17.99
CA ALA A 22 50.41 -30.17 -19.25
C ALA A 22 50.01 -29.12 -20.29
N SER A 23 50.71 -29.09 -21.38
CA SER A 23 50.47 -28.28 -22.57
C SER A 23 49.08 -28.55 -23.13
N ALA A 24 48.14 -27.63 -22.88
CA ALA A 24 46.80 -27.73 -23.39
C ALA A 24 46.68 -26.88 -24.67
N THR A 25 46.41 -27.52 -25.77
CA THR A 25 45.86 -26.96 -27.00
C THR A 25 44.62 -26.13 -26.67
N LEU A 26 44.60 -24.87 -27.11
CA LEU A 26 43.49 -23.96 -26.98
C LEU A 26 42.19 -24.62 -27.52
N PRO A 27 41.15 -24.73 -26.74
CA PRO A 27 39.85 -25.14 -27.28
C PRO A 27 39.35 -24.05 -28.25
N ARG A 28 38.94 -24.50 -29.43
CA ARG A 28 38.19 -23.67 -30.37
C ARG A 28 37.02 -23.04 -29.61
N VAL A 29 36.99 -21.69 -29.60
CA VAL A 29 35.82 -20.94 -29.20
C VAL A 29 34.70 -21.32 -30.19
N VAL A 30 33.83 -22.22 -29.77
CA VAL A 30 32.54 -22.42 -30.42
C VAL A 30 31.72 -21.17 -30.09
N THR A 31 31.68 -20.24 -31.05
CA THR A 31 30.68 -19.16 -31.00
C THR A 31 29.33 -19.87 -30.94
N PRO A 32 28.52 -19.65 -29.88
CA PRO A 32 27.15 -20.16 -29.89
C PRO A 32 26.47 -19.60 -31.14
N ALA A 33 25.82 -20.47 -31.89
CA ALA A 33 24.97 -20.05 -33.00
C ALA A 33 24.02 -18.96 -32.48
N PRO A 34 23.76 -17.88 -33.24
CA PRO A 34 22.80 -16.88 -32.82
C PRO A 34 21.52 -17.63 -32.50
N ALA A 35 21.04 -17.46 -31.26
CA ALA A 35 19.75 -17.99 -30.84
C ALA A 35 18.74 -17.57 -31.90
N SER A 36 18.14 -18.56 -32.59
CA SER A 36 17.11 -18.30 -33.58
C SER A 36 16.08 -17.35 -32.92
N ALA A 37 15.89 -16.19 -33.54
CA ALA A 37 14.87 -15.26 -33.10
C ALA A 37 13.57 -16.07 -33.06
N GLN A 38 13.11 -16.38 -31.84
CA GLN A 38 11.83 -17.08 -31.64
C GLN A 38 10.77 -16.17 -32.27
N GLU A 39 10.12 -16.63 -33.34
CA GLU A 39 9.05 -15.87 -33.98
C GLU A 39 8.01 -15.51 -32.90
N LEU A 40 7.81 -14.21 -32.72
CA LEU A 40 6.74 -13.71 -31.84
C LEU A 40 5.42 -14.35 -32.28
N THR A 41 4.68 -14.94 -31.35
CA THR A 41 3.35 -15.48 -31.65
C THR A 41 2.54 -14.40 -32.37
N PRO A 42 2.03 -14.65 -33.58
CA PRO A 42 1.29 -13.62 -34.33
C PRO A 42 0.12 -13.06 -33.54
N LEU A 43 -0.15 -11.76 -33.71
CA LEU A 43 -1.37 -11.15 -33.16
C LEU A 43 -2.61 -11.77 -33.83
N PRO A 44 -3.74 -11.84 -33.13
CA PRO A 44 -5.01 -12.29 -33.70
C PRO A 44 -5.39 -11.56 -34.99
N SER A 45 -6.20 -12.20 -35.83
CA SER A 45 -6.70 -11.60 -37.07
C SER A 45 -7.45 -10.30 -36.83
N ALA A 46 -7.59 -9.45 -37.85
CA ALA A 46 -8.37 -8.21 -37.76
C ALA A 46 -9.82 -8.47 -37.30
N ALA A 47 -10.43 -9.59 -37.72
CA ALA A 47 -11.77 -9.99 -37.30
C ALA A 47 -11.83 -10.32 -35.80
N GLU A 48 -10.81 -11.00 -35.26
CA GLU A 48 -10.73 -11.33 -33.84
C GLU A 48 -10.47 -10.07 -32.99
N ARG A 49 -9.64 -9.14 -33.47
CA ARG A 49 -9.44 -7.85 -32.79
C ARG A 49 -10.71 -6.99 -32.76
N MET A 50 -11.50 -7.01 -33.84
CA MET A 50 -12.80 -6.35 -33.87
C MET A 50 -13.78 -7.02 -32.89
N ARG A 51 -13.82 -8.35 -32.84
CA ARG A 51 -14.62 -9.12 -31.86
C ARG A 51 -14.26 -8.76 -30.42
N LEU A 52 -12.96 -8.65 -30.11
CA LEU A 52 -12.50 -8.22 -28.81
C LEU A 52 -13.02 -6.81 -28.48
N ARG A 53 -12.83 -5.85 -29.40
CA ARG A 53 -13.30 -4.47 -29.18
C ARG A 53 -14.79 -4.41 -28.93
N ASP A 54 -15.57 -5.11 -29.75
CA ASP A 54 -17.04 -5.13 -29.64
C ASP A 54 -17.49 -5.81 -28.32
N GLY A 55 -16.79 -6.87 -27.89
CA GLY A 55 -17.04 -7.54 -26.61
C GLY A 55 -16.68 -6.68 -25.39
N LEU A 56 -15.59 -5.91 -25.44
CA LEU A 56 -15.25 -4.97 -24.39
C LEU A 56 -16.24 -3.80 -24.33
N ALA A 57 -16.69 -3.29 -25.47
CA ALA A 57 -17.73 -2.26 -25.54
C ALA A 57 -19.09 -2.77 -25.02
N ALA A 58 -19.47 -4.03 -25.31
CA ALA A 58 -20.64 -4.68 -24.73
C ALA A 58 -20.53 -4.77 -23.21
N ALA A 59 -19.35 -5.13 -22.68
CA ALA A 59 -19.09 -5.15 -21.23
C ALA A 59 -19.20 -3.76 -20.57
N GLU A 60 -18.78 -2.71 -21.24
CA GLU A 60 -18.92 -1.33 -20.74
C GLU A 60 -20.37 -0.86 -20.70
N SER A 61 -21.20 -1.32 -21.63
CA SER A 61 -22.63 -1.04 -21.66
C SER A 61 -23.50 -1.95 -20.78
N GLY A 62 -22.88 -2.98 -20.14
CA GLY A 62 -23.60 -3.98 -19.33
C GLY A 62 -24.30 -5.06 -20.15
N ASP A 63 -24.06 -5.17 -21.45
CA ASP A 63 -24.56 -6.26 -22.28
C ASP A 63 -23.75 -7.54 -22.12
N TRP A 64 -23.96 -8.22 -21.00
CA TRP A 64 -23.24 -9.44 -20.65
C TRP A 64 -23.63 -10.64 -21.54
N SER A 65 -24.80 -10.62 -22.13
CA SER A 65 -25.21 -11.62 -23.12
C SER A 65 -24.46 -11.47 -24.44
N GLY A 66 -24.22 -10.23 -24.86
CA GLY A 66 -23.37 -9.90 -26.00
C GLY A 66 -21.93 -10.32 -25.78
N VAL A 67 -21.38 -10.06 -24.56
CA VAL A 67 -20.02 -10.51 -24.19
C VAL A 67 -19.91 -12.04 -24.30
N ALA A 68 -20.87 -12.79 -23.75
CA ALA A 68 -20.87 -14.25 -23.80
C ALA A 68 -20.92 -14.76 -25.24
N ALA A 69 -21.81 -14.22 -26.08
CA ALA A 69 -21.91 -14.61 -27.47
C ALA A 69 -20.63 -14.34 -28.27
N LEU A 70 -19.98 -13.18 -28.05
CA LEU A 70 -18.74 -12.83 -28.72
C LEU A 70 -17.57 -13.69 -28.22
N ARG A 71 -17.52 -14.03 -26.93
CA ARG A 71 -16.56 -14.99 -26.36
C ARG A 71 -16.70 -16.36 -27.01
N ASP A 72 -17.92 -16.89 -27.07
CA ASP A 72 -18.20 -18.25 -27.57
C ASP A 72 -17.96 -18.38 -29.07
N SER A 73 -18.11 -17.29 -29.84
CA SER A 73 -17.78 -17.21 -31.24
C SER A 73 -16.31 -16.96 -31.56
N ALA A 74 -15.49 -16.61 -30.55
CA ALA A 74 -14.08 -16.32 -30.75
C ALA A 74 -13.30 -17.60 -31.11
N THR A 75 -12.55 -17.53 -32.21
CA THR A 75 -11.70 -18.61 -32.70
C THR A 75 -10.28 -18.52 -32.19
N ASP A 76 -9.82 -17.30 -31.88
CA ASP A 76 -8.52 -17.09 -31.24
C ASP A 76 -8.59 -17.37 -29.73
N PRO A 77 -7.76 -18.26 -29.20
CA PRO A 77 -7.80 -18.62 -27.77
C PRO A 77 -7.52 -17.46 -26.82
N LEU A 78 -6.69 -16.49 -27.23
CA LEU A 78 -6.38 -15.33 -26.40
C LEU A 78 -7.58 -14.38 -26.31
N VAL A 79 -8.21 -14.06 -27.43
CA VAL A 79 -9.40 -13.23 -27.49
C VAL A 79 -10.53 -13.85 -26.66
N ARG A 80 -10.73 -15.17 -26.79
CA ARG A 80 -11.72 -15.91 -25.99
C ARG A 80 -11.45 -15.77 -24.49
N ARG A 81 -10.19 -15.95 -24.03
CA ARG A 81 -9.81 -15.80 -22.62
C ARG A 81 -9.91 -14.36 -22.13
N MET A 82 -9.59 -13.36 -22.96
CA MET A 82 -9.77 -11.95 -22.62
C MET A 82 -11.24 -11.62 -22.34
N LEU A 83 -12.16 -12.07 -23.20
CA LEU A 83 -13.60 -11.89 -23.00
C LEU A 83 -14.13 -12.69 -21.81
N GLN A 84 -13.65 -13.94 -21.62
CA GLN A 84 -13.96 -14.75 -20.44
C GLN A 84 -13.50 -14.04 -19.15
N TRP A 85 -12.28 -13.49 -19.14
CA TRP A 85 -11.77 -12.73 -18.01
C TRP A 85 -12.63 -11.49 -17.72
N ARG A 86 -12.93 -10.70 -18.75
CA ARG A 86 -13.72 -9.47 -18.59
C ARG A 86 -15.12 -9.75 -18.06
N TRP A 87 -15.72 -10.86 -18.51
CA TRP A 87 -17.02 -11.34 -18.06
C TRP A 87 -16.97 -11.84 -16.61
N ALA A 88 -16.02 -12.73 -16.28
CA ALA A 88 -15.88 -13.33 -14.95
C ALA A 88 -15.38 -12.36 -13.88
N ALA A 89 -14.58 -11.37 -14.23
CA ALA A 89 -14.08 -10.34 -13.30
C ALA A 89 -15.13 -9.28 -12.95
N SER A 90 -16.21 -9.15 -13.74
CA SER A 90 -17.27 -8.17 -13.47
C SER A 90 -18.10 -8.56 -12.25
N THR A 91 -18.46 -7.58 -11.43
CA THR A 91 -19.42 -7.74 -10.33
C THR A 91 -20.88 -7.65 -10.79
N GLU A 92 -21.12 -7.19 -12.02
CA GLU A 92 -22.45 -6.95 -12.59
C GLU A 92 -22.94 -8.10 -13.48
N ALA A 93 -22.02 -8.93 -13.99
CA ALA A 93 -22.39 -10.06 -14.84
C ALA A 93 -23.18 -11.10 -14.05
N PRO A 94 -24.34 -11.55 -14.56
CA PRO A 94 -25.13 -12.62 -13.94
C PRO A 94 -24.43 -13.97 -14.16
N LEU A 95 -23.67 -14.40 -13.15
CA LEU A 95 -22.87 -15.63 -13.21
C LEU A 95 -23.37 -16.66 -12.21
N TYR A 96 -23.56 -17.87 -12.68
CA TYR A 96 -23.77 -19.04 -11.82
C TYR A 96 -22.43 -19.62 -11.35
N PHE A 97 -22.49 -20.44 -10.32
CA PHE A 97 -21.29 -21.10 -9.79
C PHE A 97 -20.47 -21.83 -10.86
N ALA A 98 -21.13 -22.54 -11.77
CA ALA A 98 -20.48 -23.31 -12.84
C ALA A 98 -19.65 -22.40 -13.77
N ASP A 99 -20.19 -21.23 -14.13
CA ASP A 99 -19.51 -20.25 -14.99
C ASP A 99 -18.25 -19.71 -14.33
N ILE A 100 -18.34 -19.36 -13.04
CA ILE A 100 -17.22 -18.81 -12.29
C ILE A 100 -16.15 -19.88 -12.07
N LYS A 101 -16.58 -21.11 -11.76
CA LYS A 101 -15.65 -22.24 -11.61
C LYS A 101 -14.89 -22.51 -12.91
N GLN A 102 -15.58 -22.54 -14.04
CA GLN A 102 -14.94 -22.69 -15.35
C GLN A 102 -13.92 -21.56 -15.60
N ALA A 103 -14.27 -20.31 -15.30
CA ALA A 103 -13.35 -19.18 -15.45
C ALA A 103 -12.12 -19.32 -14.53
N LEU A 104 -12.29 -19.77 -13.29
CA LEU A 104 -11.18 -20.04 -12.37
C LEU A 104 -10.24 -21.13 -12.89
N ASP A 105 -10.78 -22.17 -13.54
CA ASP A 105 -9.99 -23.25 -14.12
C ASP A 105 -9.22 -22.80 -15.39
N GLU A 106 -9.84 -22.01 -16.25
CA GLU A 106 -9.27 -21.55 -17.53
C GLU A 106 -8.31 -20.35 -17.41
N LEU A 107 -8.50 -19.48 -16.41
CA LEU A 107 -7.78 -18.22 -16.24
C LEU A 107 -6.65 -18.33 -15.20
N GLN A 108 -5.87 -19.43 -15.23
CA GLN A 108 -4.68 -19.54 -14.39
C GLN A 108 -3.68 -18.43 -14.73
N GLY A 109 -3.20 -17.70 -13.70
CA GLY A 109 -2.28 -16.59 -13.88
C GLY A 109 -2.88 -15.28 -14.41
N TRP A 110 -4.20 -15.17 -14.51
CA TRP A 110 -4.90 -13.93 -14.85
C TRP A 110 -5.31 -13.13 -13.60
N PRO A 111 -5.47 -11.79 -13.70
CA PRO A 111 -5.90 -10.95 -12.58
C PRO A 111 -7.36 -11.23 -12.15
N GLY A 112 -7.69 -10.83 -10.91
CA GLY A 112 -9.07 -10.89 -10.42
C GLY A 112 -9.52 -12.26 -9.88
N ARG A 113 -8.64 -13.25 -9.82
CA ARG A 113 -8.96 -14.60 -9.31
C ARG A 113 -9.53 -14.60 -7.89
N THR A 114 -9.00 -13.73 -7.00
CA THR A 114 -9.54 -13.58 -5.64
C THR A 114 -11.01 -13.14 -5.66
N SER A 115 -11.36 -12.15 -6.47
CA SER A 115 -12.74 -11.68 -6.62
C SER A 115 -13.63 -12.76 -7.23
N MET A 116 -13.15 -13.49 -8.23
CA MET A 116 -13.87 -14.63 -8.78
C MET A 116 -14.13 -15.71 -7.72
N ARG A 117 -13.11 -16.03 -6.90
CA ARG A 117 -13.24 -17.00 -5.80
C ARG A 117 -14.28 -16.54 -4.77
N GLN A 118 -14.27 -15.28 -4.36
CA GLN A 118 -15.28 -14.70 -3.45
C GLN A 118 -16.70 -14.85 -4.01
N ARG A 119 -16.90 -14.57 -5.29
CA ARG A 119 -18.19 -14.74 -5.94
C ARG A 119 -18.59 -16.21 -6.07
N ALA A 120 -17.66 -17.10 -6.37
CA ALA A 120 -17.92 -18.54 -6.40
C ALA A 120 -18.39 -19.06 -5.04
N GLU A 121 -17.78 -18.56 -3.95
CA GLU A 121 -18.16 -18.90 -2.57
C GLU A 121 -19.58 -18.42 -2.22
N GLN A 122 -20.02 -17.31 -2.80
CA GLN A 122 -21.41 -16.85 -2.68
C GLN A 122 -22.38 -17.66 -3.58
N ALA A 123 -21.98 -17.92 -4.82
CA ALA A 123 -22.83 -18.60 -5.78
C ALA A 123 -23.01 -20.10 -5.48
N ILE A 124 -22.10 -20.71 -4.72
CA ILE A 124 -22.12 -22.17 -4.44
C ILE A 124 -23.33 -22.59 -3.59
N PHE A 125 -23.94 -21.66 -2.84
CA PHE A 125 -25.14 -21.95 -2.05
C PHE A 125 -26.31 -22.46 -2.92
N ASP A 126 -26.44 -21.92 -4.13
CA ASP A 126 -27.53 -22.23 -5.06
C ASP A 126 -27.08 -23.24 -6.14
N SER A 127 -25.89 -23.82 -5.97
CA SER A 127 -25.35 -24.83 -6.87
C SER A 127 -26.01 -26.19 -6.64
N PRO A 128 -26.36 -26.93 -7.71
CA PRO A 128 -26.93 -28.27 -7.61
C PRO A 128 -25.89 -29.35 -7.28
N LEU A 129 -24.66 -28.98 -7.00
CA LEU A 129 -23.56 -29.91 -6.72
C LEU A 129 -23.80 -30.74 -5.44
N PRO A 130 -23.40 -32.02 -5.44
CA PRO A 130 -23.37 -32.86 -4.23
C PRO A 130 -22.50 -32.22 -3.13
N ALA A 131 -22.82 -32.53 -1.89
CA ALA A 131 -22.08 -32.03 -0.74
C ALA A 131 -20.56 -32.31 -0.84
N SER A 132 -20.16 -33.48 -1.31
CA SER A 132 -18.76 -33.86 -1.51
C SER A 132 -18.01 -32.96 -2.49
N GLU A 133 -18.66 -32.55 -3.58
CA GLU A 133 -18.06 -31.67 -4.58
C GLU A 133 -17.99 -30.23 -4.08
N ARG A 134 -19.03 -29.75 -3.36
CA ARG A 134 -19.02 -28.45 -2.69
C ARG A 134 -17.87 -28.35 -1.67
N ILE A 135 -17.70 -29.40 -0.84
CA ILE A 135 -16.59 -29.48 0.11
C ILE A 135 -15.24 -29.47 -0.61
N ALA A 136 -15.10 -30.28 -1.68
CA ALA A 136 -13.86 -30.36 -2.44
C ALA A 136 -13.46 -28.99 -3.02
N PHE A 137 -14.41 -28.26 -3.63
CA PHE A 137 -14.15 -26.90 -4.12
C PHE A 137 -13.79 -25.93 -2.99
N LEU A 138 -14.57 -25.89 -1.91
CA LEU A 138 -14.39 -24.94 -0.82
C LEU A 138 -13.08 -25.15 -0.03
N ARG A 139 -12.54 -26.37 -0.01
CA ARG A 139 -11.24 -26.69 0.64
C ARG A 139 -10.01 -26.47 -0.26
N GLN A 140 -10.19 -26.13 -1.54
CA GLN A 140 -9.06 -25.80 -2.42
C GLN A 140 -8.30 -24.57 -1.92
N ASP A 141 -7.02 -24.50 -2.24
CA ASP A 141 -6.14 -23.34 -2.01
C ASP A 141 -6.12 -22.84 -0.54
N GLY A 142 -6.25 -23.76 0.42
CA GLY A 142 -6.20 -23.45 1.86
C GLY A 142 -7.56 -23.15 2.51
N GLY A 143 -8.66 -23.28 1.76
CA GLY A 143 -10.02 -23.14 2.27
C GLY A 143 -10.74 -21.89 1.80
N PRO A 144 -11.95 -21.62 2.33
CA PRO A 144 -12.75 -20.46 1.97
C PRO A 144 -12.05 -19.15 2.37
N ILE A 145 -12.14 -18.16 1.50
CA ILE A 145 -11.55 -16.84 1.71
C ILE A 145 -12.57 -15.80 2.20
N THR A 146 -13.85 -16.17 2.26
CA THR A 146 -14.94 -15.30 2.75
C THR A 146 -15.71 -15.97 3.89
N GLY A 147 -16.38 -15.16 4.71
CA GLY A 147 -17.33 -15.66 5.72
C GLY A 147 -18.49 -16.42 5.06
N ASP A 148 -18.99 -15.93 3.91
CA ASP A 148 -20.02 -16.61 3.15
C ASP A 148 -19.55 -18.01 2.70
N GLY A 149 -18.30 -18.13 2.23
CA GLY A 149 -17.69 -19.41 1.87
C GLY A 149 -17.51 -20.36 3.07
N ARG A 150 -17.17 -19.83 4.25
CA ARG A 150 -17.07 -20.63 5.49
C ARG A 150 -18.45 -21.18 5.89
N VAL A 151 -19.50 -20.39 5.79
CA VAL A 151 -20.88 -20.85 6.03
C VAL A 151 -21.31 -21.89 4.97
N ALA A 152 -20.98 -21.68 3.69
CA ALA A 152 -21.25 -22.64 2.62
C ALA A 152 -20.56 -23.99 2.89
N LEU A 153 -19.30 -23.94 3.36
CA LEU A 153 -18.56 -25.15 3.77
C LEU A 153 -19.23 -25.85 4.97
N ALA A 154 -19.64 -25.09 5.98
CA ALA A 154 -20.36 -25.64 7.13
C ALA A 154 -21.67 -26.35 6.72
N ILE A 155 -22.45 -25.78 5.83
CA ILE A 155 -23.67 -26.40 5.31
C ILE A 155 -23.33 -27.66 4.53
N ALA A 156 -22.35 -27.63 3.64
CA ALA A 156 -21.94 -28.80 2.86
C ALA A 156 -21.43 -29.95 3.75
N LEU A 157 -20.66 -29.65 4.80
CA LEU A 157 -20.22 -30.63 5.79
C LEU A 157 -21.37 -31.26 6.58
N ARG A 158 -22.33 -30.44 6.99
CA ARG A 158 -23.54 -30.96 7.66
C ARG A 158 -24.32 -31.91 6.73
N ASP A 159 -24.48 -31.53 5.47
CA ASP A 159 -25.19 -32.35 4.45
C ASP A 159 -24.45 -33.68 4.19
N ALA A 160 -23.11 -33.67 4.36
CA ALA A 160 -22.27 -34.87 4.30
C ALA A 160 -22.23 -35.67 5.64
N GLY A 161 -22.98 -35.26 6.67
CA GLY A 161 -23.03 -35.90 7.97
C GLY A 161 -21.91 -35.52 8.94
N GLN A 162 -21.00 -34.60 8.57
CA GLN A 162 -19.85 -34.18 9.38
C GLN A 162 -20.25 -33.04 10.34
N ARG A 163 -21.20 -33.29 11.24
CA ARG A 163 -21.89 -32.29 12.05
C ARG A 163 -20.98 -31.53 13.02
N SER A 164 -19.99 -32.19 13.62
CA SER A 164 -19.10 -31.53 14.59
C SER A 164 -18.31 -30.40 13.93
N GLU A 165 -17.63 -30.71 12.83
CA GLU A 165 -16.84 -29.73 12.07
C GLU A 165 -17.73 -28.62 11.47
N ALA A 166 -18.90 -28.99 10.97
CA ALA A 166 -19.88 -28.04 10.46
C ALA A 166 -20.28 -26.99 11.52
N ASN A 167 -20.57 -27.46 12.74
CA ASN A 167 -20.98 -26.58 13.85
C ASN A 167 -19.84 -25.64 14.30
N GLU A 168 -18.61 -26.14 14.35
CA GLU A 168 -17.43 -25.32 14.69
C GLU A 168 -17.19 -24.22 13.68
N ILE A 169 -17.20 -24.56 12.38
CA ILE A 169 -17.01 -23.59 11.29
C ILE A 169 -18.15 -22.57 11.27
N ALA A 170 -19.41 -23.00 11.39
CA ALA A 170 -20.56 -22.11 11.40
C ALA A 170 -20.50 -21.11 12.56
N ARG A 171 -20.15 -21.57 13.78
CA ARG A 171 -19.99 -20.73 14.95
C ARG A 171 -18.86 -19.73 14.79
N ALA A 172 -17.71 -20.15 14.29
CA ALA A 172 -16.57 -19.28 14.04
C ALA A 172 -16.91 -18.22 12.98
N ALA A 173 -17.50 -18.61 11.85
CA ALA A 173 -17.93 -17.67 10.81
C ALA A 173 -18.96 -16.65 11.33
N TRP A 174 -19.93 -17.10 12.14
CA TRP A 174 -20.92 -16.23 12.74
C TRP A 174 -20.30 -15.16 13.65
N ARG A 175 -19.33 -15.51 14.46
CA ARG A 175 -18.69 -14.61 15.43
C ARG A 175 -17.74 -13.61 14.78
N GLU A 176 -16.97 -14.04 13.79
CA GLU A 176 -15.77 -13.34 13.34
C GLU A 176 -15.92 -12.66 11.98
N ASP A 177 -16.69 -13.29 11.05
CA ASP A 177 -16.64 -12.90 9.66
C ASP A 177 -17.67 -11.82 9.29
N ALA A 178 -17.38 -11.14 8.19
CA ALA A 178 -18.39 -10.40 7.47
C ALA A 178 -19.26 -11.39 6.68
N LEU A 179 -20.57 -11.32 6.87
CA LEU A 179 -21.55 -12.13 6.15
C LEU A 179 -22.50 -11.21 5.39
N THR A 180 -22.94 -11.64 4.23
CA THR A 180 -24.08 -11.00 3.56
C THR A 180 -25.38 -11.24 4.36
N THR A 181 -26.38 -10.38 4.18
CA THR A 181 -27.67 -10.55 4.86
C THR A 181 -28.30 -11.92 4.54
N ALA A 182 -28.22 -12.35 3.30
CA ALA A 182 -28.72 -13.67 2.88
C ALA A 182 -28.01 -14.82 3.62
N THR A 183 -26.68 -14.70 3.79
CA THR A 183 -25.89 -15.71 4.51
C THR A 183 -26.16 -15.65 6.02
N GLU A 184 -26.39 -14.46 6.63
CA GLU A 184 -26.84 -14.35 8.03
C GLU A 184 -28.16 -15.11 8.25
N ASP A 185 -29.16 -14.85 7.38
CA ASP A 185 -30.48 -15.50 7.50
C ASP A 185 -30.37 -17.01 7.32
N ARG A 186 -29.58 -17.47 6.35
CA ARG A 186 -29.30 -18.90 6.12
C ARG A 186 -28.59 -19.53 7.32
N THR A 187 -27.61 -18.86 7.90
CA THR A 187 -26.91 -19.36 9.10
C THR A 187 -27.87 -19.51 10.29
N LEU A 188 -28.75 -18.54 10.48
CA LEU A 188 -29.78 -18.63 11.54
C LEU A 188 -30.78 -19.74 11.26
N GLN A 189 -31.15 -19.98 10.02
CA GLN A 189 -32.04 -21.08 9.64
C GLN A 189 -31.40 -22.44 9.92
N GLU A 190 -30.14 -22.63 9.55
CA GLU A 190 -29.48 -23.94 9.52
C GLU A 190 -28.77 -24.29 10.83
N PHE A 191 -28.33 -23.31 11.61
CA PHE A 191 -27.49 -23.47 12.80
C PHE A 191 -28.05 -22.82 14.06
N SER A 192 -29.31 -22.37 14.10
CA SER A 192 -29.88 -21.69 15.26
C SER A 192 -29.82 -22.50 16.57
N SER A 193 -29.89 -23.82 16.49
CA SER A 193 -29.75 -24.71 17.68
C SER A 193 -28.32 -24.83 18.20
N VAL A 194 -27.33 -24.38 17.41
CA VAL A 194 -25.90 -24.46 17.74
C VAL A 194 -25.39 -23.13 18.30
N LEU A 195 -25.95 -22.02 17.83
CA LEU A 195 -25.54 -20.66 18.22
C LEU A 195 -26.06 -20.29 19.60
N THR A 196 -25.15 -19.91 20.50
CA THR A 196 -25.46 -19.47 21.87
C THR A 196 -25.72 -17.96 21.95
N GLN A 197 -26.19 -17.49 23.11
CA GLN A 197 -26.33 -16.05 23.36
C GLN A 197 -24.99 -15.31 23.24
N ASP A 198 -23.88 -15.91 23.67
CA ASP A 198 -22.55 -15.32 23.55
C ASP A 198 -22.09 -15.24 22.09
N ASP A 199 -22.45 -16.23 21.25
CA ASP A 199 -22.18 -16.16 19.81
C ASP A 199 -22.92 -15.01 19.14
N HIS A 200 -24.19 -14.78 19.54
CA HIS A 200 -24.97 -13.63 19.07
C HIS A 200 -24.43 -12.30 19.59
N ALA A 201 -23.96 -12.24 20.85
CA ALA A 201 -23.34 -11.04 21.40
C ALA A 201 -22.03 -10.68 20.67
N ALA A 202 -21.18 -11.68 20.39
CA ALA A 202 -19.98 -11.49 19.58
C ALA A 202 -20.32 -10.96 18.16
N ARG A 203 -21.35 -11.52 17.51
CA ARG A 203 -21.86 -11.03 16.22
C ARG A 203 -22.31 -9.59 16.29
N VAL A 204 -23.13 -9.21 17.29
CA VAL A 204 -23.59 -7.83 17.49
C VAL A 204 -22.40 -6.88 17.65
N SER A 205 -21.41 -7.25 18.47
CA SER A 205 -20.19 -6.47 18.62
C SER A 205 -19.45 -6.28 17.29
N GLY A 206 -19.25 -7.35 16.52
CA GLY A 206 -18.60 -7.30 15.22
C GLY A 206 -19.34 -6.42 14.19
N LEU A 207 -20.67 -6.46 14.19
CA LEU A 207 -21.52 -5.61 13.34
C LEU A 207 -21.39 -4.12 13.73
N LEU A 208 -21.32 -3.79 15.03
CA LEU A 208 -21.12 -2.42 15.49
C LEU A 208 -19.72 -1.87 15.17
N TRP A 209 -18.70 -2.72 15.13
CA TRP A 209 -17.37 -2.35 14.66
C TRP A 209 -17.33 -2.03 13.15
N ARG A 210 -18.28 -2.56 12.36
CA ARG A 210 -18.45 -2.32 10.93
C ARG A 210 -19.50 -1.25 10.60
N ASP A 211 -19.96 -0.48 11.58
CA ASP A 211 -21.05 0.51 11.44
C ASP A 211 -22.40 -0.08 10.94
N GLN A 212 -22.59 -1.40 11.06
CA GLN A 212 -23.80 -2.11 10.62
C GLN A 212 -24.88 -2.15 11.71
N ARG A 213 -25.28 -0.97 12.18
CA ARG A 213 -26.18 -0.79 13.33
C ARG A 213 -27.55 -1.47 13.16
N THR A 214 -28.14 -1.36 11.99
CA THR A 214 -29.46 -1.99 11.71
C THR A 214 -29.37 -3.51 11.77
N ALA A 215 -28.29 -4.10 11.24
CA ALA A 215 -28.06 -5.53 11.31
C ALA A 215 -27.85 -5.98 12.78
N ALA A 216 -27.10 -5.22 13.56
CA ALA A 216 -26.92 -5.48 15.00
C ALA A 216 -28.24 -5.47 15.75
N GLN A 217 -29.13 -4.50 15.49
CA GLN A 217 -30.43 -4.39 16.15
C GLN A 217 -31.36 -5.58 15.88
N ARG A 218 -31.29 -6.22 14.69
CA ARG A 218 -32.07 -7.43 14.41
C ARG A 218 -31.78 -8.59 15.37
N LEU A 219 -30.60 -8.61 15.97
CA LEU A 219 -30.15 -9.67 16.87
C LEU A 219 -30.43 -9.39 18.36
N PHE A 220 -30.99 -8.24 18.72
CA PHE A 220 -31.17 -7.82 20.12
C PHE A 220 -32.05 -8.75 20.96
N ALA A 221 -33.02 -9.43 20.35
CA ALA A 221 -33.82 -10.44 21.02
C ALA A 221 -33.06 -11.73 21.37
N ARG A 222 -31.86 -11.92 20.79
CA ARG A 222 -31.05 -13.14 20.92
C ARG A 222 -29.88 -13.00 21.91
N ILE A 223 -29.67 -11.79 22.46
CA ILE A 223 -28.52 -11.49 23.34
C ILE A 223 -29.00 -11.18 24.77
N ALA A 224 -28.09 -11.35 25.73
CA ALA A 224 -28.38 -11.05 27.14
C ALA A 224 -28.69 -9.56 27.39
N PRO A 225 -29.45 -9.22 28.44
CA PRO A 225 -29.78 -7.82 28.74
C PRO A 225 -28.58 -6.89 28.90
N ALA A 226 -27.49 -7.39 29.49
CA ALA A 226 -26.23 -6.63 29.65
C ALA A 226 -25.58 -6.28 28.29
N ASP A 227 -25.51 -7.23 27.36
CA ASP A 227 -24.96 -7.02 26.04
C ASP A 227 -25.86 -6.12 25.18
N ARG A 228 -27.17 -6.20 25.38
CA ARG A 228 -28.14 -5.32 24.75
C ARG A 228 -27.99 -3.88 25.22
N ALA A 229 -27.80 -3.65 26.54
CA ALA A 229 -27.53 -2.32 27.09
C ALA A 229 -26.23 -1.73 26.50
N LEU A 230 -25.17 -2.52 26.43
CA LEU A 230 -23.90 -2.13 25.79
C LEU A 230 -24.13 -1.76 24.32
N ALA A 231 -24.83 -2.59 23.56
CA ALA A 231 -25.09 -2.34 22.14
C ALA A 231 -25.92 -1.08 21.90
N HIS A 232 -26.96 -0.84 22.75
CA HIS A 232 -27.74 0.40 22.71
C HIS A 232 -26.87 1.63 22.98
N ALA A 233 -26.01 1.58 24.02
CA ALA A 233 -25.12 2.68 24.34
C ALA A 233 -24.15 2.99 23.19
N ARG A 234 -23.54 1.97 22.61
CA ARG A 234 -22.64 2.11 21.45
C ARG A 234 -23.37 2.76 20.27
N ILE A 235 -24.55 2.29 19.91
CA ILE A 235 -25.36 2.88 18.83
C ILE A 235 -25.68 4.34 19.13
N ALA A 236 -26.14 4.67 20.36
CA ALA A 236 -26.47 6.02 20.75
C ALA A 236 -25.26 6.97 20.58
N VAL A 237 -24.06 6.51 20.95
CA VAL A 237 -22.81 7.27 20.77
C VAL A 237 -22.47 7.44 19.28
N GLN A 238 -22.52 6.37 18.50
CA GLN A 238 -22.20 6.38 17.06
C GLN A 238 -23.11 7.32 16.26
N VAL A 239 -24.42 7.34 16.56
CA VAL A 239 -25.38 8.24 15.89
C VAL A 239 -25.40 9.64 16.51
N ARG A 240 -24.56 9.91 17.51
CA ARG A 240 -24.48 11.19 18.24
C ARG A 240 -25.85 11.64 18.78
N GLN A 241 -26.56 10.73 19.41
CA GLN A 241 -27.87 10.98 19.97
C GLN A 241 -27.81 12.17 20.96
N ARG A 242 -28.63 13.19 20.76
CA ARG A 242 -28.60 14.39 21.62
C ARG A 242 -29.32 14.19 22.96
N ARG A 243 -30.46 13.49 22.95
CA ARG A 243 -31.27 13.26 24.16
C ARG A 243 -31.07 11.82 24.65
N GLY A 244 -30.86 11.66 25.96
CA GLY A 244 -30.74 10.34 26.57
C GLY A 244 -29.39 9.62 26.32
N LEU A 245 -28.39 10.26 25.74
CA LEU A 245 -27.08 9.64 25.51
C LEU A 245 -26.44 9.20 26.83
N GLN A 246 -26.41 10.09 27.84
CA GLN A 246 -25.81 9.74 29.13
C GLN A 246 -26.59 8.62 29.81
N ALA A 247 -27.92 8.64 29.78
CA ALA A 247 -28.74 7.58 30.33
C ALA A 247 -28.49 6.21 29.65
N ALA A 248 -28.25 6.18 28.33
CA ALA A 248 -27.90 4.97 27.64
C ALA A 248 -26.53 4.44 28.08
N ILE A 249 -25.54 5.31 28.30
CA ILE A 249 -24.22 4.94 28.81
C ILE A 249 -24.32 4.43 30.27
N ASP A 250 -25.08 5.11 31.12
CA ASP A 250 -25.26 4.76 32.54
C ASP A 250 -26.00 3.43 32.71
N ALA A 251 -26.82 3.04 31.74
CA ALA A 251 -27.52 1.76 31.72
C ALA A 251 -26.59 0.56 31.45
N VAL A 252 -25.35 0.78 30.96
CA VAL A 252 -24.37 -0.27 30.78
C VAL A 252 -23.84 -0.74 32.13
N PRO A 253 -23.89 -2.05 32.45
CA PRO A 253 -23.34 -2.57 33.71
C PRO A 253 -21.87 -2.15 33.93
N GLY A 254 -21.50 -1.93 35.21
CA GLY A 254 -20.15 -1.48 35.57
C GLY A 254 -19.05 -2.36 35.04
N SER A 255 -19.25 -3.67 35.00
CA SER A 255 -18.29 -4.64 34.41
C SER A 255 -18.09 -4.53 32.91
N ARG A 256 -18.93 -3.77 32.19
CA ARG A 256 -18.87 -3.54 30.75
C ARG A 256 -18.57 -2.09 30.38
N GLN A 257 -18.34 -1.20 31.34
CA GLN A 257 -18.03 0.22 31.08
C GLN A 257 -16.69 0.43 30.38
N ASP A 258 -15.78 -0.51 30.55
CA ASP A 258 -14.45 -0.53 29.90
C ASP A 258 -14.41 -1.38 28.62
N ASP A 259 -15.57 -1.78 28.09
CA ASP A 259 -15.63 -2.49 26.80
C ASP A 259 -14.90 -1.70 25.72
N PRO A 260 -13.96 -2.32 24.97
CA PRO A 260 -13.13 -1.64 23.96
C PRO A 260 -13.95 -0.88 22.91
N GLY A 261 -15.09 -1.43 22.49
CA GLY A 261 -15.96 -0.80 21.49
C GLY A 261 -16.68 0.42 22.06
N LEU A 262 -17.14 0.35 23.31
CA LEU A 262 -17.77 1.51 23.99
C LEU A 262 -16.76 2.63 24.23
N LEU A 263 -15.55 2.30 24.69
CA LEU A 263 -14.49 3.29 24.89
C LEU A 263 -14.08 3.94 23.56
N PHE A 264 -13.96 3.15 22.51
CA PHE A 264 -13.63 3.63 21.16
C PHE A 264 -14.71 4.59 20.63
N ASP A 265 -15.97 4.19 20.66
CA ASP A 265 -17.08 5.01 20.20
C ASP A 265 -17.16 6.34 20.99
N ARG A 266 -16.98 6.29 22.33
CA ARG A 266 -16.96 7.46 23.20
C ARG A 266 -15.75 8.36 22.96
N ALA A 267 -14.56 7.81 22.73
CA ALA A 267 -13.36 8.58 22.40
C ALA A 267 -13.57 9.36 21.10
N GLN A 268 -14.07 8.71 20.05
CA GLN A 268 -14.41 9.37 18.78
C GLN A 268 -15.48 10.46 18.96
N TYR A 269 -16.53 10.19 19.75
CA TYR A 269 -17.57 11.18 20.02
C TYR A 269 -16.99 12.43 20.69
N ARG A 270 -16.19 12.25 21.77
CA ARG A 270 -15.59 13.37 22.51
C ARG A 270 -14.61 14.17 21.65
N ARG A 271 -13.79 13.51 20.83
CA ARG A 271 -12.90 14.20 19.87
C ARG A 271 -13.69 15.08 18.90
N ARG A 272 -14.81 14.57 18.39
CA ARG A 272 -15.67 15.28 17.42
C ARG A 272 -16.56 16.35 18.07
N THR A 273 -16.66 16.39 19.39
CA THR A 273 -17.40 17.38 20.17
C THR A 273 -16.49 18.31 20.96
N ASP A 274 -15.26 18.50 20.50
CA ASP A 274 -14.24 19.41 21.06
C ASP A 274 -13.86 19.12 22.53
N GLN A 275 -13.75 17.84 22.88
CA GLN A 275 -13.28 17.37 24.18
C GLN A 275 -12.04 16.46 23.99
N PRO A 276 -10.95 16.98 23.41
CA PRO A 276 -9.85 16.13 22.98
C PRO A 276 -9.00 15.56 24.11
N VAL A 277 -8.99 16.18 25.30
CA VAL A 277 -8.27 15.66 26.47
C VAL A 277 -8.98 14.42 27.02
N ASP A 278 -10.31 14.50 27.21
CA ASP A 278 -11.10 13.36 27.68
C ASP A 278 -11.08 12.22 26.66
N ALA A 279 -11.13 12.56 25.36
CA ALA A 279 -11.03 11.60 24.28
C ALA A 279 -9.69 10.83 24.32
N MET A 280 -8.58 11.54 24.54
CA MET A 280 -7.24 10.96 24.64
C MET A 280 -7.13 10.01 25.84
N GLN A 281 -7.63 10.43 27.03
CA GLN A 281 -7.62 9.59 28.23
C GLN A 281 -8.47 8.32 28.03
N MET A 282 -9.60 8.45 27.38
CA MET A 282 -10.47 7.33 27.05
C MET A 282 -9.80 6.36 26.07
N ALA A 283 -9.21 6.89 25.00
CA ALA A 283 -8.50 6.10 24.01
C ALA A 283 -7.31 5.32 24.62
N ALA A 284 -6.61 5.91 25.59
CA ALA A 284 -5.51 5.26 26.29
C ALA A 284 -5.94 4.07 27.17
N ARG A 285 -7.21 4.03 27.61
CA ARG A 285 -7.78 2.91 28.41
C ARG A 285 -8.14 1.68 27.56
N ILE A 286 -8.31 1.84 26.26
CA ILE A 286 -8.68 0.72 25.38
C ILE A 286 -7.55 -0.33 25.39
N ASP A 287 -7.85 -1.59 25.70
CA ASP A 287 -6.95 -2.72 25.39
C ASP A 287 -7.35 -3.30 24.03
N PRO A 288 -6.55 -3.08 22.98
CA PRO A 288 -6.88 -3.58 21.65
C PRO A 288 -6.93 -5.11 21.55
N ARG A 289 -6.30 -5.82 22.49
CA ARG A 289 -6.26 -7.30 22.47
C ARG A 289 -7.62 -7.90 22.86
N GLU A 290 -8.43 -7.16 23.64
CA GLU A 290 -9.80 -7.53 24.00
C GLU A 290 -10.80 -7.24 22.86
N ALA A 291 -10.39 -6.47 21.84
CA ALA A 291 -11.18 -6.18 20.66
C ALA A 291 -10.98 -7.25 19.57
N PRO A 292 -11.98 -7.44 18.69
CA PRO A 292 -11.82 -8.27 17.49
C PRO A 292 -10.59 -7.87 16.69
N LEU A 293 -9.88 -8.84 16.10
CA LEU A 293 -8.65 -8.60 15.33
C LEU A 293 -8.86 -7.54 14.24
N ALA A 294 -9.99 -7.59 13.53
CA ALA A 294 -10.35 -6.63 12.49
C ALA A 294 -10.50 -5.18 12.99
N ALA A 295 -10.82 -4.97 14.27
CA ALA A 295 -11.00 -3.65 14.87
C ALA A 295 -9.68 -3.02 15.36
N ARG A 296 -8.62 -3.80 15.54
CA ARG A 296 -7.36 -3.32 16.16
C ARG A 296 -6.68 -2.22 15.35
N SER A 297 -6.73 -2.29 14.03
CA SER A 297 -6.20 -1.24 13.15
C SER A 297 -6.94 0.09 13.34
N ASP A 298 -8.27 0.06 13.49
CA ASP A 298 -9.07 1.27 13.68
C ASP A 298 -8.87 1.86 15.08
N ILE A 299 -8.72 1.01 16.09
CA ILE A 299 -8.34 1.44 17.45
C ILE A 299 -6.99 2.14 17.43
N PHE A 300 -5.98 1.54 16.76
CA PHE A 300 -4.66 2.15 16.64
C PHE A 300 -4.73 3.49 15.91
N LYS A 301 -5.43 3.58 14.78
CA LYS A 301 -5.60 4.84 14.03
C LYS A 301 -6.24 5.94 14.89
N GLU A 302 -7.26 5.62 15.67
CA GLU A 302 -7.86 6.60 16.59
C GLU A 302 -6.89 7.03 17.69
N ARG A 303 -6.22 6.08 18.37
CA ARG A 303 -5.24 6.36 19.43
C ARG A 303 -4.08 7.22 18.93
N ARG A 304 -3.61 6.94 17.72
CA ARG A 304 -2.50 7.66 17.08
C ARG A 304 -2.78 9.15 16.87
N LEU A 305 -4.05 9.55 16.66
CA LEU A 305 -4.44 10.95 16.50
C LEU A 305 -4.11 11.81 17.72
N TYR A 306 -4.00 11.22 18.90
CA TYR A 306 -3.70 11.92 20.14
C TYR A 306 -2.21 12.03 20.46
N VAL A 307 -1.35 11.27 19.79
CA VAL A 307 0.09 11.25 20.03
C VAL A 307 0.72 12.65 19.92
N PRO A 308 0.47 13.46 18.87
CA PRO A 308 1.04 14.80 18.80
C PRO A 308 0.64 15.70 19.96
N ARG A 309 -0.57 15.55 20.48
CA ARG A 309 -1.04 16.31 21.66
C ARG A 309 -0.32 15.86 22.93
N ALA A 310 -0.16 14.57 23.16
CA ALA A 310 0.57 14.03 24.30
C ALA A 310 2.04 14.45 24.26
N MET A 311 2.66 14.41 23.06
CA MET A 311 4.04 14.86 22.84
C MET A 311 4.22 16.34 23.15
N ARG A 312 3.35 17.22 22.64
CA ARG A 312 3.41 18.67 22.93
C ARG A 312 3.21 18.99 24.42
N ALA A 313 2.43 18.19 25.13
CA ALA A 313 2.23 18.31 26.56
C ALA A 313 3.41 17.74 27.39
N GLY A 314 4.44 17.20 26.77
CA GLY A 314 5.56 16.53 27.45
C GLY A 314 5.18 15.20 28.10
N ASN A 315 3.98 14.69 27.85
CA ASN A 315 3.52 13.43 28.42
C ASN A 315 3.89 12.25 27.53
N TYR A 316 5.20 11.96 27.47
CA TYR A 316 5.76 10.92 26.60
C TYR A 316 5.35 9.51 27.00
N GLN A 317 5.10 9.27 28.30
CA GLN A 317 4.61 7.98 28.77
C GLN A 317 3.19 7.71 28.21
N LEU A 318 2.32 8.71 28.20
CA LEU A 318 0.99 8.59 27.60
C LEU A 318 1.08 8.43 26.08
N ALA A 319 1.99 9.17 25.42
CA ALA A 319 2.23 9.02 23.98
C ALA A 319 2.63 7.58 23.64
N TYR A 320 3.53 6.99 24.42
CA TYR A 320 3.94 5.58 24.29
C TYR A 320 2.75 4.62 24.53
N GLN A 321 1.99 4.84 25.61
CA GLN A 321 0.80 4.02 25.93
C GLN A 321 -0.23 4.01 24.79
N LEU A 322 -0.41 5.13 24.10
CA LEU A 322 -1.35 5.25 22.99
C LEU A 322 -0.95 4.42 21.77
N VAL A 323 0.32 4.10 21.56
CA VAL A 323 0.81 3.39 20.36
C VAL A 323 1.31 1.98 20.65
N SER A 324 1.77 1.72 21.86
CA SER A 324 2.21 0.39 22.28
C SER A 324 1.03 -0.54 22.55
N ASN A 325 1.29 -1.82 22.72
CA ASN A 325 0.28 -2.83 23.04
C ASN A 325 -0.91 -2.86 22.04
N HIS A 326 -0.61 -2.64 20.76
CA HIS A 326 -1.62 -2.49 19.69
C HIS A 326 -2.27 -3.80 19.25
N GLY A 327 -1.69 -4.96 19.57
CA GLY A 327 -2.21 -6.28 19.21
C GLY A 327 -2.27 -6.58 17.70
N LEU A 328 -1.58 -5.77 16.88
CA LEU A 328 -1.44 -5.98 15.44
C LEU A 328 -0.24 -6.89 15.15
N THR A 329 -0.29 -7.64 14.06
CA THR A 329 0.79 -8.58 13.66
C THR A 329 1.40 -8.26 12.31
N SER A 330 0.75 -7.45 11.48
CA SER A 330 1.21 -7.10 10.14
C SER A 330 0.49 -5.87 9.59
N GLY A 331 0.92 -5.40 8.43
CA GLY A 331 0.30 -4.29 7.71
C GLY A 331 0.81 -2.92 8.13
N GLU A 332 0.29 -1.87 7.48
CA GLU A 332 0.72 -0.48 7.67
C GLU A 332 0.55 0.00 9.12
N SER A 333 -0.59 -0.29 9.74
CA SER A 333 -0.86 0.10 11.14
C SER A 333 0.10 -0.58 12.13
N PHE A 334 0.48 -1.83 11.88
CA PHE A 334 1.51 -2.54 12.65
C PHE A 334 2.86 -1.83 12.53
N ALA A 335 3.28 -1.57 11.30
CA ALA A 335 4.58 -0.94 11.03
C ALA A 335 4.69 0.46 11.68
N ASP A 336 3.61 1.26 11.60
CA ASP A 336 3.57 2.59 12.23
C ASP A 336 3.53 2.50 13.77
N ALA A 337 2.82 1.51 14.33
CA ALA A 337 2.72 1.31 15.78
C ALA A 337 4.07 0.88 16.39
N GLU A 338 4.73 -0.11 15.83
CA GLU A 338 6.04 -0.56 16.30
C GLU A 338 7.10 0.53 16.14
N TRP A 339 7.09 1.21 15.00
CA TRP A 339 8.02 2.29 14.78
C TRP A 339 7.83 3.45 15.80
N LEU A 340 6.58 3.93 15.99
CA LEU A 340 6.29 4.99 16.97
C LEU A 340 6.66 4.59 18.40
N SER A 341 6.36 3.34 18.77
CA SER A 341 6.69 2.80 20.09
C SER A 341 8.20 2.79 20.33
N GLY A 342 8.97 2.34 19.34
CA GLY A 342 10.41 2.34 19.37
C GLY A 342 11.00 3.76 19.43
N TRP A 343 10.51 4.65 18.56
CA TRP A 343 11.01 6.03 18.48
C TRP A 343 10.74 6.84 19.75
N ILE A 344 9.52 6.74 20.33
CA ILE A 344 9.19 7.39 21.60
C ILE A 344 10.06 6.81 22.73
N SER A 345 10.27 5.50 22.74
CA SER A 345 11.12 4.84 23.75
C SER A 345 12.57 5.35 23.69
N LEU A 346 13.12 5.48 22.47
CA LEU A 346 14.50 5.91 22.26
C LEU A 346 14.71 7.39 22.59
N ARG A 347 13.90 8.27 21.98
CA ARG A 347 14.13 9.71 21.99
C ARG A 347 13.57 10.42 23.24
N TYR A 348 12.48 9.92 23.83
CA TYR A 348 11.75 10.63 24.88
C TYR A 348 11.65 9.89 26.21
N LEU A 349 11.79 8.58 26.22
CA LEU A 349 11.75 7.78 27.47
C LEU A 349 13.12 7.26 27.90
N SER A 350 14.20 7.60 27.16
CA SER A 350 15.55 7.17 27.44
C SER A 350 15.69 5.66 27.65
N ASN A 351 14.94 4.89 26.87
CA ASN A 351 14.92 3.42 26.96
C ASN A 351 15.32 2.77 25.63
N PRO A 352 16.64 2.77 25.30
CA PRO A 352 17.12 2.21 24.04
C PRO A 352 16.94 0.70 23.93
N GLN A 353 16.89 -0.03 25.06
CA GLN A 353 16.62 -1.47 25.06
C GLN A 353 15.24 -1.77 24.51
N ARG A 354 14.20 -1.11 25.05
CA ARG A 354 12.81 -1.25 24.58
C ARG A 354 12.67 -0.79 23.13
N ALA A 355 13.37 0.27 22.75
CA ALA A 355 13.38 0.75 21.37
C ALA A 355 13.94 -0.31 20.41
N ALA A 356 15.05 -0.95 20.76
CA ALA A 356 15.66 -2.02 19.97
C ALA A 356 14.71 -3.23 19.81
N GLU A 357 13.93 -3.56 20.85
CA GLU A 357 12.92 -4.62 20.80
C GLU A 357 11.82 -4.30 19.77
N HIS A 358 11.24 -3.09 19.80
CA HIS A 358 10.23 -2.64 18.85
C HIS A 358 10.77 -2.60 17.42
N PHE A 359 11.95 -2.04 17.20
CA PHE A 359 12.54 -1.98 15.87
C PHE A 359 12.96 -3.35 15.33
N SER A 360 13.34 -4.30 16.20
CA SER A 360 13.57 -5.70 15.79
C SER A 360 12.28 -6.37 15.38
N HIS A 361 11.22 -6.22 16.18
CA HIS A 361 9.91 -6.77 15.86
C HIS A 361 9.35 -6.17 14.56
N LEU A 362 9.59 -4.88 14.31
CA LEU A 362 9.26 -4.25 13.05
C LEU A 362 10.04 -4.88 11.89
N ALA A 363 11.38 -4.98 12.00
CA ALA A 363 12.23 -5.51 10.92
C ALA A 363 11.88 -6.96 10.55
N ASP A 364 11.52 -7.77 11.54
CA ASP A 364 11.17 -9.19 11.35
C ASP A 364 9.81 -9.39 10.64
N ASN A 365 8.96 -8.36 10.60
CA ASN A 365 7.58 -8.45 10.08
C ASN A 365 7.27 -7.51 8.91
N VAL A 366 8.28 -6.86 8.32
CA VAL A 366 8.14 -6.04 7.11
C VAL A 366 9.13 -6.49 6.04
N SER A 367 8.74 -6.36 4.77
CA SER A 367 9.56 -6.80 3.64
C SER A 367 9.86 -5.68 2.64
N SER A 368 9.07 -4.60 2.61
CA SER A 368 9.31 -3.52 1.65
C SER A 368 10.60 -2.77 1.96
N PRO A 369 11.40 -2.40 0.96
CA PRO A 369 12.65 -1.64 1.14
C PRO A 369 12.48 -0.39 2.00
N VAL A 370 11.36 0.32 1.85
CA VAL A 370 11.03 1.52 2.61
C VAL A 370 10.85 1.23 4.10
N SER A 371 10.07 0.21 4.44
CA SER A 371 9.80 -0.16 5.84
C SER A 371 11.02 -0.82 6.47
N LEU A 372 11.71 -1.68 5.72
CA LEU A 372 12.87 -2.41 6.22
C LEU A 372 14.06 -1.47 6.48
N SER A 373 14.36 -0.55 5.55
CA SER A 373 15.42 0.44 5.76
C SER A 373 15.13 1.34 6.96
N ARG A 374 13.86 1.74 7.16
CA ARG A 374 13.44 2.50 8.35
C ARG A 374 13.66 1.72 9.64
N ALA A 375 13.24 0.45 9.67
CA ALA A 375 13.40 -0.42 10.84
C ALA A 375 14.88 -0.63 11.20
N LEU A 376 15.71 -0.94 10.21
CA LEU A 376 17.15 -1.16 10.37
C LEU A 376 17.88 0.11 10.83
N TYR A 377 17.57 1.27 10.23
CA TYR A 377 18.14 2.55 10.61
C TYR A 377 17.87 2.86 12.10
N TRP A 378 16.62 2.79 12.51
CA TRP A 378 16.25 3.11 13.90
C TRP A 378 16.71 2.04 14.90
N ARG A 379 16.81 0.79 14.48
CA ARG A 379 17.46 -0.26 15.28
C ARG A 379 18.94 0.02 15.46
N ALA A 380 19.64 0.50 14.42
CA ALA A 380 21.04 0.92 14.50
C ALA A 380 21.23 2.10 15.49
N GLU A 381 20.36 3.11 15.45
CA GLU A 381 20.34 4.23 16.40
C GLU A 381 20.15 3.73 17.84
N ALA A 382 19.25 2.77 18.08
CA ALA A 382 19.04 2.17 19.39
C ALA A 382 20.27 1.37 19.86
N GLN A 383 20.93 0.60 18.98
CA GLN A 383 22.16 -0.12 19.30
C GLN A 383 23.33 0.85 19.60
N GLN A 384 23.39 1.96 18.90
CA GLN A 384 24.37 3.01 19.18
C GLN A 384 24.17 3.60 20.59
N ALA A 385 22.91 3.87 20.97
CA ALA A 385 22.56 4.36 22.30
C ALA A 385 22.84 3.35 23.42
N LEU A 386 22.86 2.05 23.10
CA LEU A 386 23.26 0.96 24.00
C LEU A 386 24.77 0.76 24.08
N GLY A 387 25.59 1.48 23.27
CA GLY A 387 27.05 1.31 23.20
C GLY A 387 27.48 0.14 22.30
N ASN A 388 26.60 -0.50 21.58
CA ASN A 388 26.88 -1.64 20.70
C ASN A 388 27.31 -1.18 19.30
N ALA A 389 28.46 -0.49 19.21
CA ALA A 389 28.92 0.19 18.00
C ALA A 389 29.02 -0.75 16.77
N ALA A 390 29.57 -1.97 16.94
CA ALA A 390 29.73 -2.93 15.84
C ALA A 390 28.37 -3.39 15.26
N GLU A 391 27.37 -3.62 16.11
CA GLU A 391 26.03 -3.99 15.65
C GLU A 391 25.31 -2.80 15.01
N SER A 392 25.48 -1.60 15.54
CA SER A 392 24.97 -0.37 14.94
C SER A 392 25.52 -0.17 13.52
N GLU A 393 26.84 -0.29 13.35
CA GLU A 393 27.48 -0.18 12.02
C GLU A 393 26.98 -1.24 11.04
N ARG A 394 26.86 -2.50 11.48
CA ARG A 394 26.31 -3.59 10.65
C ARG A 394 24.90 -3.27 10.16
N LEU A 395 24.04 -2.76 11.04
CA LEU A 395 22.65 -2.42 10.73
C LEU A 395 22.54 -1.21 9.80
N PHE A 396 23.38 -0.16 10.00
CA PHE A 396 23.45 0.95 9.05
C PHE A 396 23.89 0.49 7.65
N ASN A 397 24.90 -0.37 7.57
CA ASN A 397 25.35 -0.93 6.29
C ASN A 397 24.28 -1.78 5.61
N GLU A 398 23.46 -2.50 6.40
CA GLU A 398 22.33 -3.28 5.87
C GLU A 398 21.21 -2.36 5.35
N ALA A 399 20.84 -1.32 6.09
CA ALA A 399 19.87 -0.31 5.66
C ALA A 399 20.31 0.43 4.39
N ALA A 400 21.62 0.76 4.29
CA ALA A 400 22.23 1.48 3.17
C ALA A 400 22.13 0.74 1.82
N ARG A 401 21.88 -0.57 1.83
CA ARG A 401 21.60 -1.34 0.59
C ARG A 401 20.37 -0.83 -0.15
N PHE A 402 19.44 -0.19 0.56
CA PHE A 402 18.24 0.42 0.01
C PHE A 402 18.45 1.92 -0.26
N ASN A 403 19.52 2.28 -0.94
CA ASN A 403 19.97 3.67 -1.14
C ASN A 403 19.04 4.55 -2.00
N PHE A 404 17.95 3.99 -2.54
CA PHE A 404 16.86 4.75 -3.15
C PHE A 404 15.76 5.15 -2.16
N THR A 405 15.89 4.79 -0.87
CA THR A 405 14.96 5.14 0.21
C THR A 405 15.54 6.17 1.15
N TYR A 406 14.71 6.97 1.78
CA TYR A 406 15.10 8.01 2.73
C TYR A 406 16.03 7.47 3.84
N TYR A 407 15.62 6.41 4.53
CA TYR A 407 16.42 5.83 5.60
C TYR A 407 17.64 5.04 5.11
N GLY A 408 17.59 4.50 3.90
CA GLY A 408 18.77 3.91 3.27
C GLY A 408 19.84 4.93 2.97
N GLN A 409 19.45 6.12 2.48
CA GLN A 409 20.36 7.23 2.23
C GLN A 409 20.93 7.81 3.54
N LEU A 410 20.10 8.00 4.58
CA LEU A 410 20.59 8.41 5.91
C LEU A 410 21.57 7.39 6.49
N ALA A 411 21.27 6.10 6.39
CA ALA A 411 22.15 5.03 6.88
C ALA A 411 23.50 5.03 6.16
N ALA A 412 23.49 5.26 4.84
CA ALA A 412 24.74 5.32 4.07
C ALA A 412 25.67 6.46 4.54
N THR A 413 25.13 7.63 4.91
CA THR A 413 25.93 8.77 5.39
C THR A 413 26.40 8.61 6.83
N ARG A 414 25.67 7.83 7.67
CA ARG A 414 26.11 7.53 9.05
C ARG A 414 27.39 6.69 9.10
N GLY A 415 27.49 5.66 8.25
CA GLY A 415 28.67 4.81 8.14
C GLY A 415 29.82 5.44 7.34
N ASN A 416 29.51 6.22 6.30
CA ASN A 416 30.50 6.84 5.41
C ASN A 416 29.99 8.19 4.90
N ARG A 417 30.56 9.27 5.41
CA ARG A 417 30.20 10.66 5.02
C ARG A 417 30.43 10.98 3.53
N THR A 418 31.19 10.15 2.83
CA THR A 418 31.44 10.26 1.39
C THR A 418 30.66 9.22 0.58
N ALA A 419 29.59 8.66 1.15
CA ALA A 419 28.78 7.67 0.47
C ALA A 419 28.26 8.21 -0.87
N MET A 420 28.42 7.37 -1.89
CA MET A 420 27.96 7.68 -3.25
C MET A 420 26.65 6.96 -3.53
N LEU A 421 25.69 7.68 -4.09
CA LEU A 421 24.50 7.06 -4.65
C LEU A 421 24.90 6.37 -5.95
N SER A 422 24.71 5.07 -5.97
CA SER A 422 24.83 4.24 -7.16
C SER A 422 23.62 3.29 -7.18
N LEU A 423 22.79 3.44 -8.17
CA LEU A 423 21.69 2.51 -8.43
C LEU A 423 22.16 1.46 -9.46
N PRO A 424 21.51 0.29 -9.50
CA PRO A 424 21.77 -0.64 -10.59
C PRO A 424 21.71 0.10 -11.93
N GLU A 425 22.72 -0.04 -12.77
CA GLU A 425 22.64 0.50 -14.13
C GLU A 425 21.33 -0.01 -14.74
N THR A 426 20.67 0.86 -15.53
CA THR A 426 19.53 0.41 -16.32
C THR A 426 20.07 -0.66 -17.24
N ALA A 427 19.90 -1.92 -16.86
CA ALA A 427 20.38 -3.03 -17.65
C ALA A 427 19.80 -2.88 -19.05
N GLN A 428 20.67 -2.85 -20.07
CA GLN A 428 20.18 -2.92 -21.44
C GLN A 428 19.32 -4.17 -21.52
N VAL A 429 18.06 -4.00 -21.94
CA VAL A 429 17.12 -5.10 -22.04
C VAL A 429 17.69 -6.13 -23.01
N SER A 430 18.05 -7.32 -22.49
CA SER A 430 18.58 -8.38 -23.31
C SER A 430 17.51 -8.94 -24.26
N ASP A 431 17.95 -9.55 -25.38
CA ASP A 431 17.03 -10.18 -26.33
C ASP A 431 16.23 -11.32 -25.67
N GLU A 432 16.85 -12.04 -24.72
CA GLU A 432 16.19 -13.10 -23.95
C GLU A 432 15.08 -12.54 -23.05
N ALA A 433 15.35 -11.45 -22.32
CA ALA A 433 14.35 -10.79 -21.47
C ALA A 433 13.20 -10.25 -22.32
N ARG A 434 13.52 -9.64 -23.46
CA ARG A 434 12.51 -9.14 -24.41
C ARG A 434 11.67 -10.28 -24.99
N SER A 435 12.29 -11.40 -25.34
CA SER A 435 11.59 -12.59 -25.84
C SER A 435 10.69 -13.18 -24.77
N ARG A 436 11.19 -13.39 -23.53
CA ARG A 436 10.36 -13.88 -22.42
C ARG A 436 9.15 -12.99 -22.18
N PHE A 437 9.37 -11.66 -22.08
CA PHE A 437 8.32 -10.68 -21.87
C PHE A 437 7.25 -10.73 -22.96
N ASN A 438 7.66 -10.67 -24.22
CA ASN A 438 6.76 -10.65 -25.38
C ASN A 438 5.93 -11.94 -25.54
N ASN A 439 6.47 -13.08 -25.08
CA ASN A 439 5.79 -14.38 -25.16
C ASN A 439 4.83 -14.60 -23.97
N ARG A 440 4.85 -13.75 -22.95
CA ARG A 440 3.83 -13.83 -21.87
C ARG A 440 2.44 -13.57 -22.43
N GLU A 441 1.51 -14.45 -22.11
CA GLU A 441 0.11 -14.31 -22.55
C GLU A 441 -0.49 -12.96 -22.17
N LEU A 442 -0.28 -12.52 -20.93
CA LEU A 442 -0.80 -11.25 -20.45
C LEU A 442 -0.17 -10.03 -21.13
N VAL A 443 1.10 -10.12 -21.57
CA VAL A 443 1.74 -9.05 -22.35
C VAL A 443 1.13 -8.98 -23.76
N ARG A 444 0.82 -10.12 -24.36
CA ARG A 444 0.08 -10.17 -25.63
C ARG A 444 -1.34 -9.59 -25.47
N ALA A 445 -2.01 -9.88 -24.35
CA ALA A 445 -3.31 -9.28 -24.01
C ALA A 445 -3.18 -7.75 -23.85
N LEU A 446 -2.15 -7.24 -23.15
CA LEU A 446 -1.89 -5.79 -23.04
C LEU A 446 -1.77 -5.11 -24.40
N ARG A 447 -0.99 -5.71 -25.33
CA ARG A 447 -0.83 -5.16 -26.70
C ARG A 447 -2.17 -5.08 -27.43
N LEU A 448 -2.99 -6.12 -27.33
CA LEU A 448 -4.32 -6.14 -27.93
C LEU A 448 -5.24 -5.09 -27.30
N MET A 449 -5.23 -4.93 -25.98
CA MET A 449 -6.02 -3.91 -25.29
C MET A 449 -5.60 -2.50 -25.70
N ALA A 450 -4.28 -2.26 -25.82
CA ALA A 450 -3.75 -0.99 -26.33
C ALA A 450 -4.24 -0.71 -27.76
N GLU A 451 -4.21 -1.71 -28.64
CA GLU A 451 -4.65 -1.60 -30.05
C GLU A 451 -6.16 -1.29 -30.19
N VAL A 452 -6.99 -1.84 -29.31
CA VAL A 452 -8.43 -1.59 -29.31
C VAL A 452 -8.84 -0.41 -28.42
N GLY A 453 -7.91 0.27 -27.75
CA GLY A 453 -8.16 1.45 -26.92
C GLY A 453 -8.77 1.16 -25.54
N ALA A 454 -8.67 -0.09 -25.04
CA ALA A 454 -9.24 -0.53 -23.76
C ALA A 454 -8.30 -0.19 -22.58
N GLN A 455 -8.15 1.09 -22.27
CA GLN A 455 -7.19 1.58 -21.26
C GLN A 455 -7.42 0.98 -19.87
N ARG A 456 -8.66 0.92 -19.37
CA ARG A 456 -8.96 0.39 -18.03
C ARG A 456 -8.58 -1.07 -17.86
N ASP A 457 -8.85 -1.87 -18.89
CA ASP A 457 -8.50 -3.29 -18.88
C ASP A 457 -7.00 -3.49 -19.03
N PHE A 458 -6.33 -2.63 -19.83
CA PHE A 458 -4.88 -2.57 -19.90
C PHE A 458 -4.27 -2.29 -18.51
N GLU A 459 -4.74 -1.26 -17.80
CA GLU A 459 -4.27 -0.92 -16.46
C GLU A 459 -4.45 -2.06 -15.46
N SER A 460 -5.59 -2.76 -15.51
CA SER A 460 -5.87 -3.90 -14.63
C SER A 460 -4.87 -5.04 -14.81
N ILE A 461 -4.51 -5.35 -16.05
CA ILE A 461 -3.51 -6.39 -16.35
C ILE A 461 -2.09 -5.89 -16.05
N ALA A 462 -1.77 -4.62 -16.36
CA ALA A 462 -0.47 -4.04 -16.07
C ALA A 462 -0.16 -4.07 -14.57
N PHE A 463 -1.12 -3.70 -13.72
CA PHE A 463 -0.98 -3.75 -12.26
C PHE A 463 -0.90 -5.16 -11.68
N TYR A 464 -1.48 -6.15 -12.33
CA TYR A 464 -1.26 -7.53 -11.94
C TYR A 464 0.14 -8.02 -12.34
N LEU A 465 0.61 -7.64 -13.52
CA LEU A 465 1.96 -8.00 -13.98
C LEU A 465 3.05 -7.36 -13.11
N ASP A 466 2.88 -6.09 -12.71
CA ASP A 466 3.86 -5.39 -11.89
C ASP A 466 4.02 -6.00 -10.48
N ASP A 467 2.99 -6.70 -9.98
CA ASP A 467 3.05 -7.49 -8.76
C ASP A 467 3.72 -8.87 -8.93
N THR A 468 3.93 -9.34 -10.17
CA THR A 468 4.38 -10.70 -10.46
C THR A 468 5.73 -10.78 -11.20
N LEU A 469 6.16 -9.69 -11.83
CA LEU A 469 7.44 -9.62 -12.55
C LEU A 469 8.60 -9.38 -11.59
N ASP A 470 9.53 -10.33 -11.49
CA ASP A 470 10.71 -10.24 -10.63
C ASP A 470 11.98 -9.80 -11.37
N ASP A 471 11.95 -9.77 -12.70
CA ASP A 471 13.08 -9.32 -13.54
C ASP A 471 12.97 -7.80 -13.79
N PRO A 472 13.97 -6.99 -13.37
CA PRO A 472 13.99 -5.55 -13.62
C PRO A 472 13.89 -5.17 -15.10
N MET A 473 14.42 -6.00 -16.00
CA MET A 473 14.34 -5.78 -17.46
C MET A 473 12.91 -5.94 -17.97
N GLU A 474 12.18 -6.95 -17.47
CA GLU A 474 10.77 -7.14 -17.83
C GLU A 474 9.90 -6.03 -17.23
N MET A 475 10.22 -5.54 -16.04
CA MET A 475 9.55 -4.38 -15.44
C MET A 475 9.77 -3.09 -16.26
N GLU A 476 11.00 -2.89 -16.77
CA GLU A 476 11.30 -1.78 -17.67
C GLU A 476 10.49 -1.89 -18.97
N LEU A 477 10.39 -3.10 -19.56
CA LEU A 477 9.59 -3.36 -20.76
C LEU A 477 8.09 -3.11 -20.53
N LEU A 478 7.55 -3.49 -19.37
CA LEU A 478 6.15 -3.21 -19.00
C LEU A 478 5.90 -1.70 -18.94
N SER A 479 6.78 -0.98 -18.28
CA SER A 479 6.68 0.47 -18.19
C SER A 479 6.87 1.15 -19.54
N GLN A 480 7.77 0.65 -20.40
CA GLN A 480 7.95 1.12 -21.76
C GLN A 480 6.67 0.92 -22.59
N LEU A 481 6.07 -0.27 -22.53
CA LEU A 481 4.83 -0.59 -23.25
C LEU A 481 3.69 0.38 -22.84
N ALA A 482 3.56 0.70 -21.54
CA ALA A 482 2.58 1.68 -21.08
C ALA A 482 2.89 3.10 -21.59
N ARG A 483 4.17 3.53 -21.63
CA ARG A 483 4.58 4.83 -22.18
C ARG A 483 4.30 4.96 -23.68
N GLU A 484 4.55 3.91 -24.44
CA GLU A 484 4.27 3.86 -25.89
C GLU A 484 2.79 4.13 -26.20
N GLN A 485 1.91 3.78 -25.24
CA GLN A 485 0.48 4.07 -25.32
C GLN A 485 0.09 5.40 -24.68
N SER A 486 1.05 6.23 -24.28
CA SER A 486 0.83 7.48 -23.52
C SER A 486 0.19 7.29 -22.13
N TYR A 487 0.25 6.09 -21.56
CA TYR A 487 -0.23 5.78 -20.21
C TYR A 487 0.88 6.05 -19.18
N HIS A 488 1.34 7.31 -19.10
CA HIS A 488 2.51 7.71 -18.29
C HIS A 488 2.38 7.38 -16.81
N ARG A 489 1.18 7.59 -16.25
CA ARG A 489 0.88 7.25 -14.86
C ARG A 489 0.99 5.75 -14.61
N THR A 490 0.41 4.92 -15.49
CA THR A 490 0.50 3.46 -15.40
C THR A 490 1.96 3.00 -15.47
N ALA A 491 2.74 3.56 -16.40
CA ALA A 491 4.16 3.23 -16.55
C ALA A 491 4.96 3.50 -15.26
N LEU A 492 4.80 4.67 -14.65
CA LEU A 492 5.51 5.00 -13.42
C LEU A 492 5.00 4.19 -12.23
N ARG A 493 3.68 4.00 -12.12
CA ARG A 493 3.08 3.23 -11.04
C ARG A 493 3.56 1.79 -11.04
N SER A 494 3.62 1.14 -12.20
CA SER A 494 4.18 -0.21 -12.33
C SER A 494 5.66 -0.26 -11.91
N ALA A 495 6.48 0.70 -12.35
CA ALA A 495 7.87 0.77 -11.91
C ALA A 495 8.02 1.01 -10.39
N LYS A 496 7.14 1.81 -9.78
CA LYS A 496 7.09 2.02 -8.32
C LYS A 496 6.70 0.75 -7.57
N ALA A 497 5.74 -0.04 -8.09
CA ALA A 497 5.38 -1.34 -7.51
C ALA A 497 6.60 -2.27 -7.45
N GLY A 498 7.43 -2.29 -8.50
CA GLY A 498 8.71 -2.98 -8.49
C GLY A 498 9.64 -2.53 -7.37
N LEU A 499 9.76 -1.22 -7.11
CA LEU A 499 10.60 -0.70 -6.01
C LEU A 499 10.17 -1.26 -4.65
N PHE A 500 8.87 -1.44 -4.39
CA PHE A 500 8.39 -2.04 -3.12
C PHE A 500 8.81 -3.50 -2.94
N ARG A 501 9.16 -4.19 -4.01
CA ARG A 501 9.68 -5.57 -4.03
C ARG A 501 11.18 -5.65 -4.26
N ASN A 502 11.88 -4.51 -4.24
CA ASN A 502 13.31 -4.38 -4.56
C ASN A 502 13.67 -4.75 -6.01
N VAL A 503 12.71 -4.64 -6.93
CA VAL A 503 12.89 -4.76 -8.37
C VAL A 503 13.07 -3.35 -8.95
N VAL A 504 14.32 -2.95 -9.22
CA VAL A 504 14.66 -1.54 -9.50
C VAL A 504 14.83 -1.31 -11.00
N ALA A 505 13.77 -0.89 -11.67
CA ALA A 505 13.77 -0.38 -13.05
C ALA A 505 14.01 1.15 -13.03
N VAL A 506 15.28 1.56 -12.95
CA VAL A 506 15.67 2.94 -12.64
C VAL A 506 15.09 3.96 -13.62
N SER A 507 15.17 3.69 -14.91
CA SER A 507 14.71 4.64 -15.96
C SER A 507 13.22 4.88 -15.89
N SER A 508 12.45 3.84 -15.62
CA SER A 508 10.99 3.91 -15.51
C SER A 508 10.52 4.44 -14.16
N ALA A 509 11.21 4.08 -13.07
CA ALA A 509 10.87 4.55 -11.74
C ALA A 509 11.22 6.03 -11.50
N TYR A 510 12.20 6.55 -12.25
CA TYR A 510 12.69 7.94 -12.16
C TYR A 510 12.85 8.55 -13.57
N PRO A 511 11.75 8.77 -14.29
CA PRO A 511 11.80 9.30 -15.65
C PRO A 511 12.37 10.72 -15.68
N LEU A 512 13.05 11.05 -16.79
CA LEU A 512 13.52 12.40 -17.09
C LEU A 512 12.62 13.02 -18.16
N ILE A 513 12.23 14.28 -17.95
CA ILE A 513 11.48 15.08 -18.92
C ILE A 513 12.22 16.38 -19.20
N GLU A 514 11.90 17.04 -20.30
CA GLU A 514 12.47 18.35 -20.62
C GLU A 514 11.86 19.42 -19.71
N LEU A 515 12.72 20.07 -18.93
CA LEU A 515 12.33 21.15 -18.03
C LEU A 515 12.36 22.51 -18.75
N PRO A 516 11.55 23.51 -18.31
CA PRO A 516 11.60 24.86 -18.83
C PRO A 516 12.98 25.47 -18.79
N SER A 517 13.30 26.34 -19.76
CA SER A 517 14.58 27.06 -19.79
C SER A 517 14.82 27.89 -18.53
N THR A 518 13.77 28.45 -17.93
CA THR A 518 13.82 29.18 -16.66
C THR A 518 14.37 28.35 -15.51
N VAL A 519 14.03 27.06 -15.44
CA VAL A 519 14.56 26.13 -14.44
C VAL A 519 16.04 25.81 -14.73
N ARG A 520 16.37 25.60 -16.01
CA ARG A 520 17.72 25.22 -16.42
C ARG A 520 18.76 26.34 -16.31
N THR A 521 18.34 27.59 -16.50
CA THR A 521 19.28 28.71 -16.69
C THR A 521 19.27 29.74 -15.56
N GLN A 522 18.15 29.91 -14.82
CA GLN A 522 18.05 30.95 -13.80
C GLN A 522 18.57 30.56 -12.42
N GLY A 523 18.84 29.26 -12.18
CA GLY A 523 19.54 28.79 -10.96
C GLY A 523 18.83 28.97 -9.61
N ARG A 524 17.59 29.47 -9.59
CA ARG A 524 16.82 29.66 -8.34
C ARG A 524 16.46 28.34 -7.66
N ILE A 525 16.28 27.29 -8.45
CA ILE A 525 15.94 25.96 -7.98
C ILE A 525 16.62 24.90 -8.84
N GLU A 526 17.12 23.84 -8.22
CA GLU A 526 17.82 22.80 -8.98
C GLU A 526 16.82 21.90 -9.76
N PRO A 527 17.17 21.48 -11.00
CA PRO A 527 16.36 20.58 -11.80
C PRO A 527 15.93 19.30 -11.10
N ALA A 528 16.81 18.71 -10.29
CA ALA A 528 16.54 17.49 -9.54
C ALA A 528 15.39 17.64 -8.55
N LEU A 529 15.27 18.79 -7.88
CA LEU A 529 14.17 19.04 -6.94
C LEU A 529 12.83 19.22 -7.65
N VAL A 530 12.82 19.89 -8.81
CA VAL A 530 11.61 20.03 -9.64
C VAL A 530 11.10 18.66 -10.08
N LEU A 531 11.98 17.77 -10.59
CA LEU A 531 11.63 16.42 -10.97
C LEU A 531 11.13 15.58 -9.77
N ALA A 532 11.74 15.75 -8.59
CA ALA A 532 11.33 15.08 -7.37
C ALA A 532 9.90 15.48 -6.95
N ILE A 533 9.55 16.76 -7.06
CA ILE A 533 8.19 17.28 -6.82
C ILE A 533 7.21 16.70 -7.86
N ILE A 534 7.50 16.79 -9.15
CA ILE A 534 6.63 16.28 -10.22
C ILE A 534 6.33 14.78 -10.01
N ARG A 535 7.36 13.99 -9.66
CA ARG A 535 7.20 12.57 -9.37
C ARG A 535 6.25 12.30 -8.21
N GLN A 536 6.31 13.13 -7.18
CA GLN A 536 5.48 12.97 -5.98
C GLN A 536 4.06 13.51 -6.19
N GLU A 537 3.87 14.57 -6.97
CA GLU A 537 2.59 15.26 -7.16
C GLU A 537 1.67 14.56 -8.17
N SER A 538 2.17 14.29 -9.35
CA SER A 538 1.34 13.82 -10.47
C SER A 538 1.74 12.47 -11.05
N GLU A 539 2.87 11.92 -10.60
CA GLU A 539 3.46 10.74 -11.26
C GLU A 539 3.69 11.00 -12.76
N PHE A 540 4.06 12.23 -13.12
CA PHE A 540 4.27 12.72 -14.50
C PHE A 540 3.00 12.75 -15.37
N ASP A 541 1.82 12.71 -14.78
CA ASP A 541 0.56 12.92 -15.50
C ASP A 541 0.28 14.43 -15.66
N ALA A 542 0.51 14.95 -16.86
CA ALA A 542 0.26 16.36 -17.16
C ALA A 542 -1.24 16.74 -17.07
N SER A 543 -2.14 15.78 -17.22
CA SER A 543 -3.59 15.98 -17.18
C SER A 543 -4.19 15.84 -15.77
N ALA A 544 -3.38 15.49 -14.76
CA ALA A 544 -3.84 15.19 -13.42
C ALA A 544 -4.64 16.33 -12.79
N ILE A 545 -5.78 15.99 -12.19
CA ILE A 545 -6.61 16.90 -11.39
C ILE A 545 -6.97 16.20 -10.08
N SER A 546 -6.55 16.79 -8.96
CA SER A 546 -6.87 16.24 -7.64
C SER A 546 -8.28 16.60 -7.16
N ASN A 547 -8.76 15.93 -6.10
CA ASN A 547 -10.02 16.28 -5.43
C ASN A 547 -10.03 17.73 -4.89
N ALA A 548 -8.86 18.28 -4.55
CA ALA A 548 -8.69 19.68 -4.14
C ALA A 548 -8.55 20.64 -5.33
N ASN A 549 -8.76 20.15 -6.57
CA ASN A 549 -8.63 20.92 -7.80
C ASN A 549 -7.20 21.40 -8.10
N ALA A 550 -6.18 20.77 -7.53
CA ALA A 550 -4.79 20.96 -7.94
C ALA A 550 -4.57 20.34 -9.33
N ARG A 551 -3.73 20.94 -10.19
CA ARG A 551 -3.71 20.66 -11.63
C ARG A 551 -2.31 20.48 -12.20
N GLY A 552 -2.18 19.52 -13.11
CA GLY A 552 -1.01 19.28 -13.96
C GLY A 552 0.16 18.68 -13.23
N LEU A 553 1.34 18.71 -13.87
CA LEU A 553 2.55 18.02 -13.41
C LEU A 553 2.95 18.37 -11.97
N MET A 554 2.88 19.64 -11.60
CA MET A 554 3.26 20.14 -10.27
C MET A 554 2.06 20.40 -9.35
N GLN A 555 0.86 19.93 -9.71
CA GLN A 555 -0.37 20.00 -8.92
C GLN A 555 -0.65 21.37 -8.32
N LEU A 556 -0.64 22.40 -9.17
CA LEU A 556 -0.92 23.77 -8.73
C LEU A 556 -2.41 23.99 -8.50
N ILE A 557 -2.78 24.51 -7.33
CA ILE A 557 -4.12 25.04 -7.08
C ILE A 557 -4.31 26.30 -7.93
N PRO A 558 -5.48 26.48 -8.59
CA PRO A 558 -5.72 27.61 -9.49
C PRO A 558 -5.41 28.99 -8.92
N SER A 559 -5.68 29.23 -7.64
CA SER A 559 -5.36 30.51 -6.97
C SER A 559 -3.85 30.73 -6.83
N THR A 560 -3.09 29.67 -6.50
CA THR A 560 -1.62 29.71 -6.44
C THR A 560 -1.03 29.96 -7.82
N ALA A 561 -1.52 29.24 -8.85
CA ALA A 561 -1.09 29.43 -10.23
C ALA A 561 -1.37 30.85 -10.74
N GLN A 562 -2.54 31.42 -10.42
CA GLN A 562 -2.91 32.81 -10.80
C GLN A 562 -2.00 33.83 -10.12
N LEU A 563 -1.70 33.65 -8.83
CA LEU A 563 -0.77 34.52 -8.12
C LEU A 563 0.62 34.45 -8.74
N GLN A 564 1.10 33.22 -9.03
CA GLN A 564 2.43 33.03 -9.61
C GLN A 564 2.54 33.57 -11.02
N ALA A 565 1.51 33.39 -11.87
CA ALA A 565 1.47 33.96 -13.22
C ALA A 565 1.61 35.50 -13.19
N ARG A 566 0.95 36.18 -12.25
CA ARG A 566 1.11 37.62 -12.05
C ARG A 566 2.53 38.03 -11.66
N ARG A 567 3.18 37.27 -10.78
CA ARG A 567 4.56 37.53 -10.32
C ARG A 567 5.57 37.34 -11.44
N GLU A 568 5.37 36.35 -12.27
CA GLU A 568 6.23 36.04 -13.42
C GLU A 568 5.88 36.84 -14.68
N GLY A 569 4.89 37.77 -14.61
CA GLY A 569 4.45 38.56 -15.76
C GLY A 569 3.76 37.76 -16.87
N MET A 570 3.21 36.60 -16.53
CA MET A 570 2.54 35.70 -17.47
C MET A 570 1.02 35.84 -17.42
N THR A 571 0.37 35.58 -18.54
CA THR A 571 -1.10 35.50 -18.58
C THR A 571 -1.54 34.24 -17.87
N TYR A 572 -2.52 34.35 -16.95
CA TYR A 572 -3.08 33.19 -16.29
C TYR A 572 -4.10 32.48 -17.18
N GLU A 573 -3.85 31.20 -17.48
CA GLU A 573 -4.74 30.33 -18.24
C GLU A 573 -4.99 29.04 -17.50
N ARG A 574 -6.22 28.87 -16.95
CA ARG A 574 -6.56 27.68 -16.14
C ARG A 574 -6.45 26.38 -16.93
N ALA A 575 -6.85 26.37 -18.20
CA ALA A 575 -6.79 25.17 -19.04
C ALA A 575 -5.33 24.75 -19.30
N ALA A 576 -4.43 25.71 -19.51
CA ALA A 576 -3.02 25.45 -19.75
C ALA A 576 -2.33 24.70 -18.59
N LEU A 577 -2.87 24.76 -17.37
CA LEU A 577 -2.34 23.98 -16.24
C LEU A 577 -2.36 22.47 -16.46
N THR A 578 -3.24 21.95 -17.35
CA THR A 578 -3.36 20.52 -17.66
C THR A 578 -3.09 20.19 -19.12
N THR A 579 -2.97 21.19 -20.00
CA THR A 579 -2.75 20.99 -21.44
C THR A 579 -1.39 21.47 -21.92
N ASP A 580 -0.69 22.28 -21.11
CA ASP A 580 0.66 22.78 -21.40
C ASP A 580 1.61 22.44 -20.24
N PRO A 581 2.38 21.32 -20.35
CA PRO A 581 3.34 20.92 -19.32
C PRO A 581 4.40 22.00 -19.02
N GLN A 582 4.87 22.75 -20.04
CA GLN A 582 5.89 23.77 -19.86
C GLN A 582 5.36 24.95 -19.06
N TYR A 583 4.11 25.37 -19.32
CA TYR A 583 3.42 26.39 -18.54
C TYR A 583 3.26 25.98 -17.07
N ASN A 584 2.78 24.75 -16.82
CA ASN A 584 2.60 24.24 -15.46
C ASN A 584 3.93 24.17 -14.69
N MET A 585 4.98 23.64 -15.31
CA MET A 585 6.32 23.54 -14.71
C MET A 585 6.94 24.92 -14.46
N THR A 586 6.74 25.90 -15.34
CA THR A 586 7.25 27.26 -15.16
C THR A 586 6.64 27.89 -13.91
N LEU A 587 5.33 27.86 -13.76
CA LEU A 587 4.66 28.42 -12.59
C LEU A 587 4.95 27.60 -11.31
N GLY A 588 4.99 26.27 -11.40
CA GLY A 588 5.24 25.42 -10.26
C GLY A 588 6.65 25.54 -9.72
N SER A 589 7.64 25.61 -10.59
CA SER A 589 9.04 25.79 -10.19
C SER A 589 9.29 27.20 -9.61
N ALA A 590 8.65 28.23 -10.14
CA ALA A 590 8.68 29.58 -9.59
C ALA A 590 8.05 29.62 -8.18
N HIS A 591 6.90 28.99 -7.98
CA HIS A 591 6.28 28.84 -6.66
C HIS A 591 7.19 28.10 -5.66
N LEU A 592 7.80 26.99 -6.07
CA LEU A 592 8.73 26.25 -5.24
C LEU A 592 9.97 27.07 -4.87
N ALA A 593 10.51 27.84 -5.84
CA ALA A 593 11.62 28.75 -5.60
C ALA A 593 11.27 29.85 -4.58
N ASP A 594 10.09 30.46 -4.69
CA ASP A 594 9.60 31.45 -3.72
C ASP A 594 9.47 30.85 -2.30
N LEU A 595 9.06 29.58 -2.17
CA LEU A 595 9.04 28.88 -0.88
C LEU A 595 10.45 28.64 -0.34
N VAL A 596 11.39 28.21 -1.17
CA VAL A 596 12.77 28.02 -0.77
C VAL A 596 13.37 29.35 -0.28
N ASP A 597 13.15 30.42 -1.03
CA ASP A 597 13.61 31.77 -0.65
C ASP A 597 12.98 32.25 0.66
N SER A 598 11.68 32.03 0.86
CA SER A 598 10.93 32.45 2.07
C SER A 598 11.39 31.74 3.34
N PHE A 599 12.03 30.58 3.21
CA PHE A 599 12.63 29.82 4.30
C PHE A 599 14.18 29.85 4.26
N ASN A 600 14.78 30.87 3.71
CA ASN A 600 16.23 31.08 3.65
C ASN A 600 17.02 29.91 3.05
N GLY A 601 16.46 29.23 2.07
CA GLY A 601 17.05 28.09 1.38
C GLY A 601 16.74 26.72 1.97
N SER A 602 15.88 26.62 3.00
CA SER A 602 15.52 25.33 3.61
C SER A 602 14.62 24.50 2.69
N TYR A 603 15.13 23.36 2.25
CA TYR A 603 14.36 22.43 1.46
C TYR A 603 13.27 21.74 2.28
N VAL A 604 13.55 21.34 3.50
CA VAL A 604 12.56 20.67 4.39
C VAL A 604 11.33 21.55 4.58
N LEU A 605 11.53 22.83 4.92
CA LEU A 605 10.43 23.75 5.17
C LEU A 605 9.69 24.14 3.87
N ALA A 606 10.42 24.32 2.77
CA ALA A 606 9.83 24.59 1.46
C ALA A 606 8.97 23.43 0.95
N ILE A 607 9.48 22.19 1.04
CA ILE A 607 8.77 20.97 0.64
C ILE A 607 7.53 20.75 1.53
N ALA A 608 7.66 20.90 2.84
CA ALA A 608 6.54 20.81 3.77
C ALA A 608 5.47 21.86 3.47
N SER A 609 5.90 23.10 3.14
CA SER A 609 5.01 24.19 2.78
C SER A 609 4.32 24.00 1.44
N TYR A 610 5.00 23.38 0.48
CA TYR A 610 4.41 23.07 -0.83
C TYR A 610 3.18 22.15 -0.69
N ASN A 611 3.29 21.14 0.17
CA ASN A 611 2.20 20.19 0.43
C ASN A 611 1.13 20.71 1.40
N ALA A 612 1.53 21.31 2.54
CA ALA A 612 0.60 21.68 3.63
C ALA A 612 0.35 23.18 3.78
N GLY A 613 1.10 24.02 3.04
CA GLY A 613 1.07 25.47 3.17
C GLY A 613 2.03 26.02 4.22
N SER A 614 2.59 27.21 3.95
CA SER A 614 3.61 27.87 4.82
C SER A 614 3.11 28.15 6.24
N HIS A 615 1.81 28.37 6.42
CA HIS A 615 1.21 28.58 7.74
C HIS A 615 1.45 27.35 8.64
N ARG A 616 1.23 26.14 8.13
CA ARG A 616 1.45 24.89 8.87
C ARG A 616 2.94 24.66 9.19
N ALA A 617 3.82 24.93 8.24
CA ALA A 617 5.25 24.82 8.50
C ALA A 617 5.68 25.75 9.64
N ASN A 618 5.17 26.99 9.69
CA ASN A 618 5.45 27.94 10.77
C ASN A 618 4.84 27.49 12.12
N GLU A 619 3.66 26.89 12.14
CA GLU A 619 3.10 26.27 13.35
C GLU A 619 4.02 25.16 13.88
N TRP A 620 4.55 24.30 13.01
CA TRP A 620 5.44 23.21 13.42
C TRP A 620 6.80 23.72 13.90
N ILE A 621 7.32 24.83 13.34
CA ILE A 621 8.49 25.51 13.86
C ILE A 621 8.23 26.01 15.30
N ALA A 622 7.06 26.60 15.54
CA ALA A 622 6.68 27.07 16.87
C ALA A 622 6.48 25.92 17.88
N ASP A 623 5.92 24.79 17.42
CA ASP A 623 5.67 23.63 18.28
C ASP A 623 6.95 22.84 18.62
N TRP A 624 7.89 22.69 17.69
CA TRP A 624 8.98 21.73 17.77
C TRP A 624 10.39 22.35 17.63
N GLY A 625 10.47 23.66 17.44
CA GLY A 625 11.70 24.37 17.16
C GLY A 625 12.03 24.42 15.66
N ASP A 626 13.00 25.24 15.31
CA ASP A 626 13.43 25.43 13.93
C ASP A 626 14.33 24.26 13.48
N PRO A 627 13.96 23.48 12.45
CA PRO A 627 14.75 22.33 11.98
C PRO A 627 16.12 22.73 11.42
N ARG A 628 16.33 24.01 11.09
CA ARG A 628 17.62 24.57 10.64
C ARG A 628 18.59 24.76 11.80
N SER A 629 18.08 24.92 13.02
CA SER A 629 18.90 25.09 14.22
C SER A 629 19.81 23.86 14.46
N PRO A 630 21.08 24.06 14.87
CA PRO A 630 21.96 22.95 15.22
C PRO A 630 21.46 22.13 16.43
N ASN A 631 20.63 22.73 17.28
CA ASN A 631 20.08 22.10 18.48
C ASN A 631 18.83 21.25 18.22
N VAL A 632 18.29 21.24 17.00
CA VAL A 632 17.11 20.47 16.61
C VAL A 632 17.56 19.34 15.68
N ASP A 633 17.29 18.09 16.04
CA ASP A 633 17.49 16.97 15.12
C ASP A 633 16.41 17.04 14.02
N VAL A 634 16.85 17.23 12.77
CA VAL A 634 15.93 17.43 11.66
C VAL A 634 15.20 16.15 11.27
N VAL A 635 15.80 14.97 11.51
CA VAL A 635 15.15 13.68 11.25
C VAL A 635 13.99 13.50 12.23
N ASP A 636 14.23 13.76 13.51
CA ASP A 636 13.20 13.73 14.54
C ASP A 636 12.13 14.82 14.30
N TRP A 637 12.53 16.02 13.84
CA TRP A 637 11.59 17.09 13.50
C TRP A 637 10.63 16.69 12.38
N ILE A 638 11.13 16.04 11.33
CA ILE A 638 10.29 15.52 10.23
C ILE A 638 9.29 14.50 10.76
N GLU A 639 9.71 13.62 11.68
CA GLU A 639 8.82 12.62 12.27
C GLU A 639 7.76 13.23 13.20
N LEU A 640 8.01 14.41 13.76
CA LEU A 640 7.05 15.19 14.55
C LEU A 640 5.98 15.90 13.71
N ILE A 641 6.11 15.98 12.39
CA ILE A 641 5.07 16.53 11.51
C ILE A 641 3.77 15.76 11.74
N PRO A 642 2.69 16.42 12.23
CA PRO A 642 1.46 15.73 12.63
C PRO A 642 0.72 15.07 11.47
N PHE A 643 0.84 15.64 10.26
CA PHE A 643 0.20 15.15 9.05
C PHE A 643 1.06 14.06 8.42
N SER A 644 0.61 12.81 8.50
CA SER A 644 1.34 11.67 7.94
C SER A 644 1.60 11.82 6.44
N GLU A 645 0.67 12.42 5.71
CA GLU A 645 0.83 12.74 4.29
C GLU A 645 2.03 13.67 4.09
N THR A 646 2.08 14.81 4.80
CA THR A 646 3.16 15.79 4.65
C THR A 646 4.51 15.24 5.12
N ARG A 647 4.53 14.49 6.22
CA ARG A 647 5.74 13.80 6.69
C ARG A 647 6.30 12.87 5.62
N ASN A 648 5.46 12.00 5.08
CA ASN A 648 5.85 11.10 4.00
C ASN A 648 6.26 11.87 2.74
N TYR A 649 5.57 12.97 2.41
CA TYR A 649 5.89 13.82 1.28
C TYR A 649 7.31 14.39 1.39
N VAL A 650 7.68 14.96 2.55
CA VAL A 650 9.04 15.48 2.79
C VAL A 650 10.08 14.38 2.60
N GLN A 651 9.87 13.20 3.20
CA GLN A 651 10.79 12.07 3.06
C GLN A 651 10.91 11.61 1.59
N ARG A 652 9.76 11.45 0.88
CA ARG A 652 9.76 11.00 -0.53
C ARG A 652 10.42 12.01 -1.46
N VAL A 653 10.17 13.31 -1.29
CA VAL A 653 10.78 14.33 -2.16
C VAL A 653 12.29 14.42 -1.92
N THR A 654 12.74 14.39 -0.66
CA THR A 654 14.17 14.49 -0.33
C THR A 654 14.96 13.24 -0.76
N GLU A 655 14.40 12.03 -0.66
CA GLU A 655 15.04 10.84 -1.23
C GLU A 655 15.09 10.87 -2.77
N ASN A 656 13.99 11.28 -3.40
CA ASN A 656 13.91 11.40 -4.85
C ASN A 656 14.91 12.45 -5.39
N LEU A 657 15.14 13.54 -4.64
CA LEU A 657 16.13 14.55 -4.98
C LEU A 657 17.51 13.94 -5.20
N GLN A 658 17.97 13.05 -4.28
CA GLN A 658 19.26 12.38 -4.43
C GLN A 658 19.28 11.50 -5.69
N VAL A 659 18.21 10.75 -5.93
CA VAL A 659 18.11 9.88 -7.10
C VAL A 659 18.08 10.70 -8.40
N TYR A 660 17.38 11.85 -8.43
CA TYR A 660 17.37 12.68 -9.63
C TYR A 660 18.70 13.38 -9.88
N ARG A 661 19.47 13.73 -8.85
CA ARG A 661 20.86 14.19 -9.04
C ARG A 661 21.71 13.13 -9.73
N TYR A 662 21.62 11.87 -9.28
CA TYR A 662 22.27 10.73 -9.92
C TYR A 662 21.79 10.56 -11.38
N ARG A 663 20.49 10.61 -11.64
CA ARG A 663 19.90 10.45 -12.96
C ARG A 663 20.35 11.54 -13.94
N LEU A 664 20.41 12.78 -13.49
CA LEU A 664 20.83 13.93 -14.31
C LEU A 664 22.33 13.94 -14.56
N ALA A 665 23.15 13.49 -13.60
CA ALA A 665 24.59 13.38 -13.74
C ALA A 665 25.02 12.24 -14.67
N GLY A 666 24.24 11.14 -14.71
CA GLY A 666 24.59 9.95 -15.47
C GLY A 666 25.75 9.12 -14.88
N HIS A 667 26.15 9.41 -13.65
CA HIS A 667 27.22 8.70 -12.92
C HIS A 667 26.94 8.77 -11.41
N PRO A 668 27.61 7.94 -10.58
CA PRO A 668 27.46 7.99 -9.12
C PRO A 668 27.69 9.41 -8.58
N THR A 669 26.79 9.86 -7.68
CA THR A 669 26.82 11.18 -7.06
C THR A 669 26.90 11.06 -5.54
N PRO A 670 27.56 12.03 -4.82
CA PRO A 670 27.53 12.03 -3.37
C PRO A 670 26.10 12.07 -2.82
N ILE A 671 25.83 11.28 -1.78
CA ILE A 671 24.58 11.38 -1.01
C ILE A 671 24.75 12.58 -0.06
N THR A 672 23.97 13.63 -0.31
CA THR A 672 24.01 14.87 0.49
C THR A 672 22.75 15.07 1.32
N LEU A 673 21.98 14.00 1.57
CA LEU A 673 20.67 14.09 2.22
C LEU A 673 20.72 14.83 3.56
N GLU A 674 21.67 14.51 4.47
CA GLU A 674 21.78 15.20 5.76
C GLU A 674 22.09 16.70 5.60
N GLN A 675 22.91 17.06 4.61
CA GLN A 675 23.22 18.46 4.30
C GLN A 675 21.97 19.19 3.74
N ASP A 676 21.22 18.54 2.85
CA ASP A 676 19.99 19.10 2.29
C ASP A 676 18.90 19.28 3.35
N LEU A 677 18.81 18.36 4.32
CA LEU A 677 17.87 18.47 5.45
C LEU A 677 18.21 19.67 6.37
N LYS A 678 19.48 20.02 6.51
CA LYS A 678 19.97 21.14 7.33
C LYS A 678 20.16 22.44 6.57
N ARG A 679 19.90 22.43 5.26
CA ARG A 679 20.09 23.60 4.39
C ARG A 679 19.29 24.80 4.88
N GLY A 680 19.88 26.00 4.78
CA GLY A 680 19.28 27.27 5.20
C GLY A 680 19.46 27.61 6.68
N GLY A 681 20.29 26.85 7.42
CA GLY A 681 20.69 27.10 8.81
C GLY A 681 21.99 27.85 8.94
#